data_5b2e367b2eed581628d0ecba02156b0a
#
_entry.id   5b2e367b2eed581628d0ecba02156b0a
#
_cell.length_a   1.000
_cell.length_b   1.000
_cell.length_c   1.000
_cell.angle_alpha   90.00
_cell.angle_beta   90.00
_cell.angle_gamma   90.00
#
_symmetry.space_group_name_H-M   'P 1'
#
loop_
_entity.id
_entity.type
_entity.pdbx_description
1 polymer ?
#
loop_
_entity_poly.entity_id
_entity_poly.type
_entity_poly.pdbx_seq_one_letter_code
_entity_poly.pdbx_strand_id
1 'polypeptide(L)'
;MAEQNNVNDYGADNIQVLEGLEAVRKRPAMYIGDVGPKGLHHLVYEVVDNSIDEALAGHCSTINVTINEDNSITVGDDGRGIPVAMHAKEKKSALEVVMTVLHAGGKFDKDSYKVSGGLHGVGVSCVNALSIKLIAEVHRDGKIYQQEYSEGKPQTGVEVVGETDQTGTIVSFWPDGSIFQASTYSFDTLASRLRELAYLNKGIRLSLTDKRRKDDEGNFIFEEFYSEGGLREFVKYLDGTREPLIPIPIYAEGEKAGIPVEISFQYNQGYAENLHSYVNNINTIEGGTHVAGFRRALTRTLKSYAEREGYFSKLKFEIAGDDFREGLTGVISVKVQEPQFEGQTKTKLGNSEVSGAVDQAVGEMLNNYLEENPDHAKVIVNKVVLAAQARHAARKAREMVQRKGAMSGVGLPGKLSDCSEKDPAACEIYLVEGDSAGGTAKQGRERRFQAILPLRGKILNVEKALEHKIYENEEIKNMFTALGVTIGTEEDEKALNIDKLRYHKVIIMTDADVDGSHIRTLILTLFFRYMKKLIENGYIYIATPPLYQVKKGKQSSYCWSDDERDGEIMRLGGDRPESVGVQRYKGLGEMNAEQLWETTMDPEHRTLKQVTLDSAAEADRIFSMLMGDEVPPRRAFIEANAKYAKIDV
;
A
#
# COMPACT_ATOMS: atom_id res chain seq x y z
N MET A 1 22.66 56.14 15.03
CA MET A 1 21.29 55.69 14.70
C MET A 1 21.43 54.53 13.75
N ALA A 2 21.24 53.34 14.23
CA ALA A 2 21.31 52.14 13.44
C ALA A 2 19.91 51.88 12.83
N GLU A 3 19.83 51.83 11.52
CA GLU A 3 18.65 51.45 10.79
C GLU A 3 18.33 49.97 11.12
N GLN A 4 17.19 49.75 11.78
CA GLN A 4 16.59 48.44 11.92
C GLN A 4 16.01 48.04 10.57
N ASN A 5 16.65 47.12 9.87
CA ASN A 5 16.08 46.42 8.73
C ASN A 5 14.87 45.60 9.22
N ASN A 6 13.66 46.03 8.87
CA ASN A 6 12.43 45.32 9.04
C ASN A 6 12.42 44.11 8.09
N VAL A 7 12.63 42.91 8.60
CA VAL A 7 12.73 41.62 7.84
C VAL A 7 11.36 40.99 7.57
N ASN A 8 10.26 41.71 7.66
CA ASN A 8 8.91 41.14 7.48
C ASN A 8 7.97 42.05 6.71
N ASP A 9 8.37 42.54 5.53
CA ASP A 9 7.42 43.18 4.62
C ASP A 9 6.92 42.14 3.58
N TYR A 10 5.77 41.49 3.83
CA TYR A 10 5.08 40.63 2.86
C TYR A 10 4.34 41.54 1.86
N GLY A 11 5.04 41.92 0.81
CA GLY A 11 4.54 42.77 -0.27
C GLY A 11 4.20 41.98 -1.54
N ALA A 12 3.65 42.67 -2.53
CA ALA A 12 3.29 42.10 -3.82
C ALA A 12 4.48 41.43 -4.53
N ASP A 13 5.70 41.93 -4.32
CA ASP A 13 6.94 41.40 -4.91
C ASP A 13 7.34 40.02 -4.33
N ASN A 14 6.75 39.62 -3.20
CA ASN A 14 6.98 38.32 -2.58
C ASN A 14 6.07 37.23 -3.15
N ILE A 15 5.08 37.59 -4.01
CA ILE A 15 4.19 36.67 -4.69
C ILE A 15 4.89 36.15 -5.94
N GLN A 16 5.38 34.89 -5.89
CA GLN A 16 5.98 34.22 -7.03
C GLN A 16 4.89 33.49 -7.82
N VAL A 17 4.77 33.79 -9.10
CA VAL A 17 3.96 33.01 -10.05
C VAL A 17 4.87 31.97 -10.68
N LEU A 18 4.54 30.70 -10.49
CA LEU A 18 5.24 29.58 -11.10
C LEU A 18 4.48 29.16 -12.35
N GLU A 19 5.13 29.14 -13.49
CA GLU A 19 4.52 28.75 -14.75
C GLU A 19 4.92 27.33 -15.18
N GLY A 20 3.97 26.58 -15.73
CA GLY A 20 4.19 25.29 -16.37
C GLY A 20 4.87 24.24 -15.48
N LEU A 21 5.89 23.56 -15.99
CA LEU A 21 6.56 22.44 -15.32
C LEU A 21 7.50 22.87 -14.17
N GLU A 22 7.80 24.15 -14.05
CA GLU A 22 8.59 24.68 -12.92
C GLU A 22 7.84 24.54 -11.59
N ALA A 23 6.50 24.68 -11.62
CA ALA A 23 5.65 24.44 -10.48
C ALA A 23 5.73 22.98 -9.99
N VAL A 24 5.81 22.02 -10.91
CA VAL A 24 5.95 20.58 -10.61
C VAL A 24 7.27 20.32 -9.88
N ARG A 25 8.38 20.84 -10.40
CA ARG A 25 9.71 20.67 -9.78
C ARG A 25 9.80 21.30 -8.38
N LYS A 26 9.14 22.45 -8.19
CA LYS A 26 9.18 23.18 -6.90
C LYS A 26 8.28 22.55 -5.82
N ARG A 27 7.19 21.88 -6.24
CA ARG A 27 6.21 21.24 -5.35
C ARG A 27 5.81 19.84 -5.86
N PRO A 28 6.77 18.91 -6.02
CA PRO A 28 6.51 17.60 -6.64
C PRO A 28 5.42 16.80 -5.92
N ALA A 29 5.39 16.84 -4.58
CA ALA A 29 4.40 16.12 -3.79
C ALA A 29 2.93 16.52 -4.07
N MET A 30 2.69 17.73 -4.59
CA MET A 30 1.34 18.15 -5.02
C MET A 30 0.84 17.38 -6.24
N TYR A 31 1.75 16.87 -7.08
CA TYR A 31 1.42 16.19 -8.35
C TYR A 31 1.55 14.67 -8.26
N ILE A 32 2.55 14.17 -7.52
CA ILE A 32 2.84 12.73 -7.40
C ILE A 32 2.61 12.17 -5.99
N GLY A 33 2.10 13.00 -5.06
CA GLY A 33 1.72 12.62 -3.70
C GLY A 33 2.87 12.51 -2.70
N ASP A 34 4.06 12.10 -3.12
CA ASP A 34 5.22 11.86 -2.27
C ASP A 34 6.53 12.02 -3.06
N VAL A 35 7.66 12.26 -2.37
CA VAL A 35 9.02 12.31 -2.97
C VAL A 35 9.91 11.15 -2.48
N GLY A 36 9.38 10.25 -1.67
CA GLY A 36 10.02 9.01 -1.23
C GLY A 36 9.87 7.88 -2.26
N PRO A 37 10.05 6.62 -1.83
CA PRO A 37 9.93 5.45 -2.70
C PRO A 37 8.59 5.37 -3.43
N LYS A 38 7.49 5.73 -2.77
CA LYS A 38 6.14 5.71 -3.36
C LYS A 38 6.02 6.69 -4.53
N GLY A 39 6.50 7.92 -4.38
CA GLY A 39 6.50 8.92 -5.44
C GLY A 39 7.41 8.53 -6.61
N LEU A 40 8.56 7.90 -6.32
CA LEU A 40 9.46 7.40 -7.36
C LEU A 40 8.76 6.36 -8.25
N HIS A 41 8.09 5.35 -7.66
CA HIS A 41 7.35 4.32 -8.39
C HIS A 41 6.13 4.90 -9.12
N HIS A 42 5.53 5.97 -8.60
CA HIS A 42 4.40 6.65 -9.24
C HIS A 42 4.74 7.20 -10.63
N LEU A 43 6.00 7.62 -10.87
CA LEU A 43 6.44 8.03 -12.21
C LEU A 43 6.26 6.91 -13.23
N VAL A 44 6.57 5.66 -12.86
CA VAL A 44 6.36 4.49 -13.72
C VAL A 44 4.89 4.27 -13.99
N TYR A 45 4.05 4.38 -12.94
CA TYR A 45 2.60 4.20 -13.06
C TYR A 45 1.97 5.21 -14.02
N GLU A 46 2.40 6.48 -13.99
CA GLU A 46 1.87 7.51 -14.92
C GLU A 46 2.19 7.20 -16.39
N VAL A 47 3.34 6.60 -16.68
CA VAL A 47 3.69 6.20 -18.05
C VAL A 47 2.93 4.93 -18.45
N VAL A 48 2.89 3.91 -17.58
CA VAL A 48 2.15 2.65 -17.82
C VAL A 48 0.66 2.91 -17.99
N ASP A 49 0.06 3.78 -17.17
CA ASP A 49 -1.36 4.11 -17.26
C ASP A 49 -1.72 4.77 -18.60
N ASN A 50 -0.77 5.48 -19.26
CA ASN A 50 -1.00 5.97 -20.62
C ASN A 50 -1.09 4.83 -21.66
N SER A 51 -0.23 3.82 -21.53
CA SER A 51 -0.28 2.62 -22.38
C SER A 51 -1.54 1.79 -22.12
N ILE A 52 -1.98 1.70 -20.86
CA ILE A 52 -3.27 1.08 -20.46
C ILE A 52 -4.46 1.84 -21.06
N ASP A 53 -4.42 3.17 -21.11
CA ASP A 53 -5.48 3.96 -21.74
C ASP A 53 -5.57 3.70 -23.26
N GLU A 54 -4.44 3.47 -23.95
CA GLU A 54 -4.42 2.98 -25.34
C GLU A 54 -5.05 1.59 -25.46
N ALA A 55 -4.79 0.71 -24.49
CA ALA A 55 -5.38 -0.61 -24.46
C ALA A 55 -6.90 -0.58 -24.21
N LEU A 56 -7.38 0.29 -23.31
CA LEU A 56 -8.81 0.52 -23.07
C LEU A 56 -9.51 1.11 -24.31
N ALA A 57 -8.79 1.87 -25.13
CA ALA A 57 -9.27 2.35 -26.42
C ALA A 57 -9.21 1.29 -27.53
N GLY A 58 -8.70 0.07 -27.24
CA GLY A 58 -8.62 -1.06 -28.15
C GLY A 58 -7.44 -1.03 -29.13
N HIS A 59 -6.40 -0.25 -28.83
CA HIS A 59 -5.27 -0.04 -29.73
C HIS A 59 -3.92 -0.56 -29.22
N CYS A 60 -3.86 -1.10 -28.00
CA CYS A 60 -2.66 -1.68 -27.42
C CYS A 60 -2.93 -3.06 -26.87
N SER A 61 -2.01 -3.99 -27.07
CA SER A 61 -2.08 -5.37 -26.61
C SER A 61 -0.88 -5.78 -25.76
N THR A 62 0.23 -5.06 -25.86
CA THR A 62 1.50 -5.43 -25.21
C THR A 62 2.17 -4.19 -24.62
N ILE A 63 2.56 -4.29 -23.36
CA ILE A 63 3.24 -3.23 -22.61
C ILE A 63 4.48 -3.83 -21.94
N ASN A 64 5.65 -3.27 -22.21
CA ASN A 64 6.92 -3.74 -21.68
C ASN A 64 7.53 -2.69 -20.77
N VAL A 65 7.87 -3.06 -19.55
CA VAL A 65 8.54 -2.21 -18.57
C VAL A 65 9.94 -2.77 -18.30
N THR A 66 10.95 -1.92 -18.35
CA THR A 66 12.33 -2.32 -18.08
C THR A 66 12.95 -1.39 -17.03
N ILE A 67 13.51 -1.96 -15.97
CA ILE A 67 14.42 -1.28 -15.06
C ILE A 67 15.82 -1.49 -15.64
N ASN A 68 16.44 -0.43 -16.12
CA ASN A 68 17.76 -0.48 -16.74
C ASN A 68 18.88 -0.60 -15.69
N GLU A 69 20.12 -0.94 -16.14
CA GLU A 69 21.29 -1.11 -15.27
C GLU A 69 21.63 0.16 -14.47
N ASP A 70 21.41 1.33 -15.08
CA ASP A 70 21.61 2.66 -14.47
C ASP A 70 20.43 3.12 -13.62
N ASN A 71 19.47 2.23 -13.36
CA ASN A 71 18.23 2.49 -12.62
C ASN A 71 17.29 3.51 -13.30
N SER A 72 17.43 3.75 -14.60
CA SER A 72 16.40 4.39 -15.39
C SER A 72 15.27 3.41 -15.73
N ILE A 73 14.14 3.94 -16.17
CA ILE A 73 12.98 3.14 -16.60
C ILE A 73 12.74 3.34 -18.08
N THR A 74 12.40 2.26 -18.75
CA THR A 74 11.86 2.28 -20.12
C THR A 74 10.49 1.60 -20.12
N VAL A 75 9.47 2.28 -20.61
CA VAL A 75 8.12 1.74 -20.84
C VAL A 75 7.84 1.83 -22.33
N GLY A 76 7.50 0.70 -22.94
CA GLY A 76 7.14 0.62 -24.36
C GLY A 76 5.79 -0.06 -24.54
N ASP A 77 4.98 0.45 -25.47
CA ASP A 77 3.69 -0.12 -25.88
C ASP A 77 3.59 -0.29 -27.39
N ASP A 78 2.64 -1.12 -27.81
CA ASP A 78 2.27 -1.35 -29.22
C ASP A 78 1.02 -0.56 -29.66
N GLY A 79 0.72 0.56 -28.98
CA GLY A 79 -0.41 1.42 -29.27
C GLY A 79 -0.29 2.19 -30.59
N ARG A 80 -1.14 3.21 -30.78
CA ARG A 80 -1.15 4.04 -32.02
C ARG A 80 0.08 4.95 -32.16
N GLY A 81 0.86 5.14 -31.11
CA GLY A 81 1.89 6.16 -31.01
C GLY A 81 1.32 7.58 -30.80
N ILE A 82 1.96 8.38 -29.96
CA ILE A 82 1.57 9.77 -29.73
C ILE A 82 1.64 10.56 -31.04
N PRO A 83 0.65 11.41 -31.39
CA PRO A 83 0.73 12.24 -32.60
C PRO A 83 1.96 13.14 -32.59
N VAL A 84 2.64 13.25 -33.76
CA VAL A 84 3.87 14.06 -33.93
C VAL A 84 3.65 15.29 -34.78
N ALA A 85 2.46 15.44 -35.41
CA ALA A 85 2.12 16.59 -36.22
C ALA A 85 2.10 17.90 -35.42
N MET A 86 2.26 19.03 -36.10
CA MET A 86 2.22 20.35 -35.47
C MET A 86 0.83 20.67 -34.91
N HIS A 87 0.77 21.01 -33.63
CA HIS A 87 -0.47 21.45 -32.95
C HIS A 87 -0.80 22.88 -33.37
N ALA A 88 -2.00 23.10 -33.94
CA ALA A 88 -2.38 24.35 -34.58
C ALA A 88 -2.30 25.59 -33.67
N LYS A 89 -2.64 25.45 -32.38
CA LYS A 89 -2.64 26.57 -31.40
C LYS A 89 -1.27 26.77 -30.76
N GLU A 90 -0.61 25.68 -30.35
CA GLU A 90 0.64 25.75 -29.59
C GLU A 90 1.88 25.97 -30.49
N LYS A 91 1.75 25.77 -31.82
CA LYS A 91 2.85 25.84 -32.78
C LYS A 91 4.07 24.99 -32.42
N LYS A 92 3.81 23.88 -31.74
CA LYS A 92 4.74 22.83 -31.32
C LYS A 92 4.22 21.49 -31.84
N SER A 93 5.06 20.48 -31.90
CA SER A 93 4.57 19.12 -32.18
C SER A 93 3.59 18.66 -31.11
N ALA A 94 2.62 17.82 -31.43
CA ALA A 94 1.69 17.29 -30.45
C ALA A 94 2.44 16.47 -29.39
N LEU A 95 3.52 15.76 -29.76
CA LEU A 95 4.41 15.07 -28.80
C LEU A 95 5.01 16.07 -27.80
N GLU A 96 5.59 17.19 -28.27
CA GLU A 96 6.15 18.20 -27.37
C GLU A 96 5.07 18.81 -26.46
N VAL A 97 3.87 19.06 -26.97
CA VAL A 97 2.75 19.58 -26.17
C VAL A 97 2.39 18.62 -25.05
N VAL A 98 2.23 17.33 -25.33
CA VAL A 98 1.91 16.31 -24.33
C VAL A 98 3.00 16.19 -23.27
N MET A 99 4.27 16.33 -23.66
CA MET A 99 5.42 16.19 -22.75
C MET A 99 5.71 17.44 -21.92
N THR A 100 5.31 18.64 -22.38
CA THR A 100 5.76 19.91 -21.76
C THR A 100 4.64 20.81 -21.25
N VAL A 101 3.39 20.57 -21.63
CA VAL A 101 2.25 21.42 -21.23
C VAL A 101 1.36 20.66 -20.24
N LEU A 102 1.13 21.28 -19.07
CA LEU A 102 0.16 20.75 -18.10
C LEU A 102 -1.25 20.92 -18.66
N HIS A 103 -2.11 19.96 -18.34
CA HIS A 103 -3.50 19.92 -18.79
C HIS A 103 -3.65 19.87 -20.34
N ALA A 104 -2.69 19.20 -21.00
CA ALA A 104 -2.73 18.91 -22.43
C ALA A 104 -2.79 17.39 -22.66
N GLY A 105 -3.55 16.97 -23.68
CA GLY A 105 -3.63 15.56 -24.06
C GLY A 105 -4.90 15.21 -24.81
N GLY A 106 -4.86 14.13 -25.60
CA GLY A 106 -6.00 13.61 -26.38
C GLY A 106 -7.14 13.05 -25.52
N LYS A 107 -6.92 12.86 -24.22
CA LYS A 107 -7.91 12.32 -23.27
C LYS A 107 -9.04 13.30 -22.89
N PHE A 108 -8.91 14.57 -23.27
CA PHE A 108 -9.99 15.56 -23.19
C PHE A 108 -11.00 15.43 -24.35
N ASP A 109 -10.64 14.69 -25.40
CA ASP A 109 -11.54 14.39 -26.50
C ASP A 109 -12.25 13.05 -26.27
N LYS A 110 -13.56 13.11 -26.02
CA LYS A 110 -14.42 11.95 -25.71
C LYS A 110 -14.59 10.99 -26.89
N ASP A 111 -14.35 11.45 -28.11
CA ASP A 111 -14.41 10.60 -29.31
C ASP A 111 -13.17 9.71 -29.42
N SER A 112 -12.02 10.20 -28.94
CA SER A 112 -10.75 9.46 -28.93
C SER A 112 -10.60 8.52 -27.76
N TYR A 113 -11.11 8.89 -26.57
CA TYR A 113 -11.04 8.08 -25.34
C TYR A 113 -12.36 8.17 -24.57
N LYS A 114 -13.20 7.14 -24.69
CA LYS A 114 -14.47 7.06 -23.95
C LYS A 114 -14.27 6.92 -22.43
N VAL A 115 -13.22 6.23 -22.05
CA VAL A 115 -12.82 6.00 -20.66
C VAL A 115 -11.31 6.10 -20.57
N SER A 116 -10.78 6.81 -19.59
CA SER A 116 -9.33 6.86 -19.31
C SER A 116 -9.06 6.95 -17.81
N GLY A 117 -7.92 6.44 -17.37
CA GLY A 117 -7.40 6.63 -16.01
C GLY A 117 -6.73 8.01 -15.85
N GLY A 118 -6.13 8.51 -16.91
CA GLY A 118 -5.49 9.82 -16.96
C GLY A 118 -6.50 10.95 -17.18
N LEU A 119 -6.93 11.62 -16.12
CA LEU A 119 -8.00 12.64 -16.16
C LEU A 119 -7.50 14.06 -16.34
N HIS A 120 -6.31 14.36 -15.83
CA HIS A 120 -5.85 15.74 -15.66
C HIS A 120 -4.88 16.20 -16.76
N GLY A 121 -4.41 15.30 -17.65
CA GLY A 121 -3.43 15.61 -18.68
C GLY A 121 -2.09 16.13 -18.12
N VAL A 122 -1.67 15.62 -16.96
CA VAL A 122 -0.45 16.06 -16.26
C VAL A 122 0.56 14.93 -16.03
N GLY A 123 0.19 13.66 -16.16
CA GLY A 123 1.01 12.52 -15.75
C GLY A 123 2.39 12.49 -16.40
N VAL A 124 2.46 12.31 -17.71
CA VAL A 124 3.75 12.20 -18.40
C VAL A 124 4.54 13.51 -18.40
N SER A 125 3.89 14.66 -18.38
CA SER A 125 4.58 15.95 -18.26
C SER A 125 5.19 16.14 -16.85
N CYS A 126 4.56 15.57 -15.79
CA CYS A 126 5.16 15.49 -14.46
C CYS A 126 6.38 14.56 -14.45
N VAL A 127 6.31 13.38 -15.10
CA VAL A 127 7.47 12.49 -15.25
C VAL A 127 8.63 13.22 -15.93
N ASN A 128 8.36 13.95 -17.01
CA ASN A 128 9.36 14.76 -17.71
C ASN A 128 9.96 15.84 -16.81
N ALA A 129 9.12 16.59 -16.09
CA ALA A 129 9.58 17.64 -15.18
C ALA A 129 10.47 17.12 -14.05
N LEU A 130 10.19 15.89 -13.55
CA LEU A 130 10.88 15.28 -12.41
C LEU A 130 12.03 14.34 -12.84
N SER A 131 12.43 14.39 -14.11
CA SER A 131 13.54 13.61 -14.67
C SER A 131 14.68 14.51 -15.15
N ILE A 132 15.93 14.13 -14.86
CA ILE A 132 17.11 14.81 -15.40
C ILE A 132 17.23 14.60 -16.90
N LYS A 133 16.73 13.49 -17.41
CA LYS A 133 16.64 13.15 -18.83
C LYS A 133 15.37 12.35 -19.09
N LEU A 134 14.71 12.63 -20.21
CA LEU A 134 13.63 11.81 -20.76
C LEU A 134 13.79 11.73 -22.26
N ILE A 135 13.58 10.54 -22.82
CA ILE A 135 13.55 10.28 -24.26
C ILE A 135 12.17 9.71 -24.58
N ALA A 136 11.46 10.37 -25.47
CA ALA A 136 10.22 9.88 -26.05
C ALA A 136 10.47 9.44 -27.49
N GLU A 137 10.24 8.18 -27.77
CA GLU A 137 10.31 7.57 -29.09
C GLU A 137 8.91 7.14 -29.52
N VAL A 138 8.51 7.50 -30.73
CA VAL A 138 7.17 7.23 -31.25
C VAL A 138 7.30 6.54 -32.59
N HIS A 139 6.70 5.35 -32.67
CA HIS A 139 6.57 4.56 -33.91
C HIS A 139 5.21 4.86 -34.53
N ARG A 140 5.20 5.59 -35.64
CA ARG A 140 3.97 6.03 -36.29
C ARG A 140 4.19 6.38 -37.76
N ASP A 141 3.20 6.08 -38.59
CA ASP A 141 3.19 6.44 -40.04
C ASP A 141 4.45 5.96 -40.79
N GLY A 142 4.93 4.74 -40.43
CA GLY A 142 6.10 4.12 -41.05
C GLY A 142 7.46 4.66 -40.58
N LYS A 143 7.49 5.53 -39.58
CA LYS A 143 8.70 6.21 -39.11
C LYS A 143 8.86 6.10 -37.61
N ILE A 144 10.12 6.19 -37.17
CA ILE A 144 10.50 6.33 -35.76
C ILE A 144 10.85 7.80 -35.53
N TYR A 145 10.07 8.43 -34.66
CA TYR A 145 10.28 9.80 -34.22
C TYR A 145 10.87 9.80 -32.83
N GLN A 146 11.81 10.67 -32.54
CA GLN A 146 12.42 10.81 -31.22
C GLN A 146 12.53 12.28 -30.83
N GLN A 147 12.33 12.53 -29.51
CA GLN A 147 12.60 13.83 -28.89
C GLN A 147 13.19 13.63 -27.51
N GLU A 148 14.22 14.39 -27.18
CA GLU A 148 14.88 14.38 -25.88
C GLU A 148 14.50 15.60 -25.05
N TYR A 149 14.42 15.37 -23.73
CA TYR A 149 14.07 16.37 -22.72
C TYR A 149 15.02 16.29 -21.52
N SER A 150 15.20 17.44 -20.86
CA SER A 150 15.90 17.52 -19.57
C SER A 150 15.12 18.45 -18.66
N GLU A 151 14.76 17.96 -17.46
CA GLU A 151 14.03 18.73 -16.46
C GLU A 151 12.75 19.39 -16.99
N GLY A 152 12.03 18.69 -17.86
CA GLY A 152 10.81 19.17 -18.51
C GLY A 152 11.03 20.06 -19.75
N LYS A 153 12.27 20.37 -20.13
CA LYS A 153 12.58 21.23 -21.28
C LYS A 153 13.06 20.41 -22.46
N PRO A 154 12.52 20.65 -23.69
CA PRO A 154 13.00 19.97 -24.87
C PRO A 154 14.46 20.33 -25.14
N GLN A 155 15.28 19.34 -25.45
CA GLN A 155 16.69 19.51 -25.82
C GLN A 155 16.88 19.44 -27.35
N THR A 156 15.99 18.68 -28.02
CA THR A 156 15.97 18.53 -29.47
C THR A 156 14.58 18.89 -30.01
N GLY A 157 14.48 19.08 -31.33
CA GLY A 157 13.18 19.00 -32.01
C GLY A 157 12.70 17.55 -32.11
N VAL A 158 11.50 17.33 -32.65
CA VAL A 158 11.08 15.98 -33.04
C VAL A 158 11.83 15.60 -34.31
N GLU A 159 12.68 14.58 -34.24
CA GLU A 159 13.52 14.11 -35.32
C GLU A 159 13.08 12.72 -35.79
N VAL A 160 13.23 12.45 -37.09
CA VAL A 160 13.05 11.10 -37.65
C VAL A 160 14.38 10.37 -37.52
N VAL A 161 14.42 9.33 -36.69
CA VAL A 161 15.63 8.55 -36.40
C VAL A 161 15.68 7.21 -37.12
N GLY A 162 14.56 6.77 -37.70
CA GLY A 162 14.46 5.49 -38.42
C GLY A 162 13.12 5.26 -39.10
N GLU A 163 12.99 4.09 -39.70
CA GLU A 163 11.76 3.56 -40.32
C GLU A 163 11.31 2.31 -39.53
N THR A 164 10.00 2.05 -39.48
CA THR A 164 9.43 0.92 -38.77
C THR A 164 8.10 0.50 -39.36
N ASP A 165 7.79 -0.81 -39.29
CA ASP A 165 6.47 -1.35 -39.62
C ASP A 165 5.55 -1.44 -38.38
N GLN A 166 6.06 -1.10 -37.20
CA GLN A 166 5.33 -1.15 -35.95
C GLN A 166 4.77 0.21 -35.57
N THR A 167 3.75 0.20 -34.70
CA THR A 167 3.24 1.40 -34.05
C THR A 167 3.47 1.28 -32.55
N GLY A 168 3.53 2.41 -31.86
CA GLY A 168 3.68 2.41 -30.39
C GLY A 168 4.40 3.65 -29.86
N THR A 169 4.53 3.68 -28.54
CA THR A 169 5.30 4.72 -27.84
C THR A 169 6.28 4.08 -26.89
N ILE A 170 7.52 4.56 -26.87
CA ILE A 170 8.55 4.16 -25.92
C ILE A 170 9.00 5.40 -25.17
N VAL A 171 8.89 5.37 -23.84
CA VAL A 171 9.34 6.44 -22.95
C VAL A 171 10.42 5.91 -22.03
N SER A 172 11.63 6.49 -22.15
CA SER A 172 12.75 6.21 -21.25
C SER A 172 13.04 7.44 -20.40
N PHE A 173 13.14 7.29 -19.07
CA PHE A 173 13.35 8.42 -18.19
C PHE A 173 14.29 8.10 -17.00
N TRP A 174 15.03 9.13 -16.59
CA TRP A 174 16.01 9.12 -15.49
C TRP A 174 15.52 10.06 -14.40
N PRO A 175 15.01 9.55 -13.27
CA PRO A 175 14.51 10.41 -12.18
C PRO A 175 15.59 11.34 -11.64
N ASP A 176 15.18 12.53 -11.21
CA ASP A 176 16.08 13.52 -10.63
C ASP A 176 16.41 13.17 -9.17
N GLY A 177 17.61 12.68 -8.91
CA GLY A 177 18.10 12.34 -7.58
C GLY A 177 18.20 13.52 -6.59
N SER A 178 18.08 14.76 -7.07
CA SER A 178 18.00 15.93 -6.18
C SER A 178 16.61 16.15 -5.60
N ILE A 179 15.58 15.54 -6.21
CA ILE A 179 14.17 15.67 -5.80
C ILE A 179 13.76 14.45 -4.95
N PHE A 180 14.15 13.24 -5.40
CA PHE A 180 13.72 12.00 -4.76
C PHE A 180 14.68 11.58 -3.64
N GLN A 181 14.13 11.27 -2.46
CA GLN A 181 14.89 10.74 -1.32
C GLN A 181 15.35 9.29 -1.56
N ALA A 182 14.62 8.53 -2.39
CA ALA A 182 14.97 7.19 -2.80
C ALA A 182 15.29 7.20 -4.31
N SER A 183 16.38 6.53 -4.69
CA SER A 183 16.85 6.48 -6.07
C SER A 183 16.71 5.09 -6.72
N THR A 184 16.20 4.10 -5.99
CA THR A 184 16.19 2.70 -6.45
C THR A 184 14.77 2.18 -6.59
N TYR A 185 14.43 1.67 -7.78
CA TYR A 185 13.15 1.00 -8.03
C TYR A 185 13.12 -0.40 -7.42
N SER A 186 11.98 -0.77 -6.83
CA SER A 186 11.69 -2.13 -6.36
C SER A 186 11.00 -2.92 -7.46
N PHE A 187 11.59 -4.06 -7.84
CA PHE A 187 10.99 -4.99 -8.80
C PHE A 187 9.61 -5.47 -8.29
N ASP A 188 9.53 -5.90 -7.03
CA ASP A 188 8.30 -6.46 -6.44
C ASP A 188 7.16 -5.45 -6.42
N THR A 189 7.45 -4.18 -6.13
CA THR A 189 6.46 -3.10 -6.15
C THR A 189 5.88 -2.88 -7.55
N LEU A 190 6.74 -2.85 -8.58
CA LEU A 190 6.29 -2.71 -9.97
C LEU A 190 5.56 -3.98 -10.44
N ALA A 191 6.08 -5.17 -10.14
CA ALA A 191 5.47 -6.45 -10.47
C ALA A 191 4.05 -6.58 -9.91
N SER A 192 3.84 -6.19 -8.64
CA SER A 192 2.51 -6.18 -8.03
C SER A 192 1.52 -5.30 -8.80
N ARG A 193 1.94 -4.11 -9.19
CA ARG A 193 1.07 -3.19 -9.95
C ARG A 193 0.77 -3.70 -11.35
N LEU A 194 1.76 -4.21 -12.08
CA LEU A 194 1.57 -4.77 -13.42
C LEU A 194 0.66 -6.01 -13.40
N ARG A 195 0.77 -6.84 -12.37
CA ARG A 195 -0.10 -8.00 -12.15
C ARG A 195 -1.55 -7.58 -11.92
N GLU A 196 -1.81 -6.56 -11.09
CA GLU A 196 -3.15 -5.99 -10.92
C GLU A 196 -3.72 -5.50 -12.26
N LEU A 197 -2.93 -4.76 -13.03
CA LEU A 197 -3.35 -4.24 -14.35
C LEU A 197 -3.66 -5.34 -15.35
N ALA A 198 -2.91 -6.46 -15.34
CA ALA A 198 -3.20 -7.62 -16.20
C ALA A 198 -4.56 -8.25 -15.85
N TYR A 199 -4.89 -8.37 -14.57
CA TYR A 199 -6.19 -8.89 -14.15
C TYR A 199 -7.36 -7.94 -14.45
N LEU A 200 -7.13 -6.63 -14.34
CA LEU A 200 -8.15 -5.60 -14.63
C LEU A 200 -8.41 -5.42 -16.13
N ASN A 201 -7.47 -5.85 -16.97
CA ASN A 201 -7.51 -5.68 -18.43
C ASN A 201 -7.23 -7.02 -19.11
N LYS A 202 -8.20 -7.93 -19.04
CA LYS A 202 -8.07 -9.27 -19.63
C LYS A 202 -7.61 -9.24 -21.10
N GLY A 203 -6.65 -10.10 -21.42
CA GLY A 203 -6.10 -10.23 -22.77
C GLY A 203 -4.93 -9.28 -23.10
N ILE A 204 -4.56 -8.36 -22.18
CA ILE A 204 -3.37 -7.52 -22.34
C ILE A 204 -2.17 -8.23 -21.73
N ARG A 205 -1.05 -8.18 -22.44
CA ARG A 205 0.23 -8.76 -22.01
C ARG A 205 1.13 -7.64 -21.45
N LEU A 206 1.51 -7.74 -20.20
CA LEU A 206 2.49 -6.85 -19.57
C LEU A 206 3.74 -7.64 -19.22
N SER A 207 4.91 -7.00 -19.28
CA SER A 207 6.16 -7.60 -18.86
C SER A 207 7.00 -6.64 -18.02
N LEU A 208 7.80 -7.21 -17.10
CA LEU A 208 8.78 -6.47 -16.31
C LEU A 208 10.14 -7.16 -16.41
N THR A 209 11.15 -6.39 -16.82
CA THR A 209 12.55 -6.84 -16.88
C THR A 209 13.40 -6.01 -15.93
N ASP A 210 14.20 -6.63 -15.07
CA ASP A 210 15.21 -5.95 -14.24
C ASP A 210 16.62 -6.28 -14.77
N LYS A 211 17.23 -5.34 -15.49
CA LYS A 211 18.59 -5.49 -16.05
C LYS A 211 19.70 -5.31 -15.02
N ARG A 212 19.38 -4.88 -13.81
CA ARG A 212 20.37 -4.70 -12.71
C ARG A 212 20.79 -6.03 -12.09
N ARG A 213 19.94 -7.06 -12.22
CA ARG A 213 20.13 -8.36 -11.58
C ARG A 213 19.94 -9.48 -12.59
N LYS A 214 20.70 -10.57 -12.37
CA LYS A 214 20.59 -11.80 -13.15
C LYS A 214 20.20 -12.95 -12.25
N ASP A 215 19.50 -13.92 -12.82
CA ASP A 215 19.22 -15.19 -12.17
C ASP A 215 20.46 -16.11 -12.16
N ASP A 216 20.30 -17.30 -11.60
CA ASP A 216 21.38 -18.30 -11.50
C ASP A 216 21.82 -18.84 -12.88
N GLU A 217 21.04 -18.64 -13.93
CA GLU A 217 21.31 -19.03 -15.31
C GLU A 217 21.99 -17.90 -16.13
N GLY A 218 22.11 -16.71 -15.54
CA GLY A 218 22.71 -15.52 -16.16
C GLY A 218 21.75 -14.66 -16.98
N ASN A 219 20.44 -14.96 -16.96
CA ASN A 219 19.40 -14.16 -17.61
C ASN A 219 18.99 -12.98 -16.69
N PHE A 220 18.52 -11.89 -17.27
CA PHE A 220 17.92 -10.82 -16.49
C PHE A 220 16.64 -11.30 -15.79
N ILE A 221 16.38 -10.77 -14.61
CA ILE A 221 15.11 -11.06 -13.91
C ILE A 221 13.95 -10.58 -14.76
N PHE A 222 13.04 -11.49 -15.10
CA PHE A 222 11.92 -11.25 -16.01
C PHE A 222 10.63 -11.87 -15.46
N GLU A 223 9.53 -11.15 -15.54
CA GLU A 223 8.20 -11.66 -15.23
C GLU A 223 7.18 -11.14 -16.26
N GLU A 224 6.31 -12.05 -16.74
CA GLU A 224 5.21 -11.72 -17.64
C GLU A 224 3.88 -11.82 -16.88
N PHE A 225 2.99 -10.87 -17.12
CA PHE A 225 1.66 -10.78 -16.51
C PHE A 225 0.61 -10.83 -17.62
N TYR A 226 -0.26 -11.83 -17.56
CA TYR A 226 -1.32 -12.04 -18.52
C TYR A 226 -2.50 -12.76 -17.86
N SER A 227 -3.73 -12.36 -18.16
CA SER A 227 -4.93 -13.00 -17.64
C SER A 227 -6.00 -13.10 -18.72
N GLU A 228 -6.55 -14.30 -18.91
CA GLU A 228 -7.73 -14.54 -19.75
C GLU A 228 -9.02 -14.44 -18.93
N GLY A 229 -8.99 -14.87 -17.67
CA GLY A 229 -10.13 -14.88 -16.77
C GLY A 229 -10.40 -13.56 -16.05
N GLY A 230 -9.51 -12.58 -16.17
CA GLY A 230 -9.70 -11.24 -15.62
C GLY A 230 -9.97 -11.22 -14.11
N LEU A 231 -11.06 -10.58 -13.68
CA LEU A 231 -11.37 -10.44 -12.25
C LEU A 231 -11.63 -11.77 -11.53
N ARG A 232 -12.05 -12.84 -12.23
CA ARG A 232 -12.18 -14.17 -11.60
C ARG A 232 -10.82 -14.73 -11.17
N GLU A 233 -9.82 -14.58 -12.02
CA GLU A 233 -8.44 -14.97 -11.69
C GLU A 233 -7.85 -14.09 -10.62
N PHE A 234 -8.18 -12.79 -10.64
CA PHE A 234 -7.74 -11.85 -9.62
C PHE A 234 -8.27 -12.23 -8.22
N VAL A 235 -9.57 -12.55 -8.10
CA VAL A 235 -10.14 -13.02 -6.83
C VAL A 235 -9.48 -14.31 -6.35
N LYS A 236 -9.22 -15.26 -7.25
CA LYS A 236 -8.49 -16.50 -6.91
C LYS A 236 -7.06 -16.21 -6.45
N TYR A 237 -6.38 -15.27 -7.10
CA TYR A 237 -5.04 -14.83 -6.69
C TYR A 237 -5.05 -14.20 -5.29
N LEU A 238 -6.02 -13.32 -5.00
CA LEU A 238 -6.17 -12.67 -3.71
C LEU A 238 -6.49 -13.66 -2.58
N ASP A 239 -7.29 -14.68 -2.90
CA ASP A 239 -7.66 -15.74 -1.97
C ASP A 239 -6.64 -16.88 -1.88
N GLY A 240 -5.65 -16.91 -2.74
CA GLY A 240 -4.74 -18.01 -3.06
C GLY A 240 -4.27 -18.93 -1.93
N THR A 241 -4.44 -18.49 -0.67
CA THR A 241 -4.08 -19.25 0.54
C THR A 241 -5.27 -19.59 1.42
N ARG A 242 -6.49 -19.16 1.05
CA ARG A 242 -7.72 -19.39 1.82
C ARG A 242 -8.58 -20.43 1.11
N GLU A 243 -9.18 -21.32 1.88
CA GLU A 243 -10.10 -22.32 1.33
C GLU A 243 -11.42 -21.65 0.91
N PRO A 244 -11.77 -21.64 -0.39
CA PRO A 244 -13.00 -21.03 -0.86
C PRO A 244 -14.20 -21.89 -0.49
N LEU A 245 -15.33 -21.25 -0.12
CA LEU A 245 -16.58 -21.94 0.20
C LEU A 245 -17.34 -22.37 -1.05
N ILE A 246 -17.05 -21.77 -2.20
CA ILE A 246 -17.62 -22.12 -3.51
C ILE A 246 -16.48 -22.30 -4.53
N PRO A 247 -16.60 -23.25 -5.48
CA PRO A 247 -15.47 -23.65 -6.33
C PRO A 247 -15.06 -22.60 -7.36
N ILE A 248 -15.98 -21.72 -7.75
CA ILE A 248 -15.76 -20.70 -8.78
C ILE A 248 -16.24 -19.36 -8.24
N PRO A 249 -15.42 -18.28 -8.33
CA PRO A 249 -15.85 -16.94 -7.94
C PRO A 249 -17.12 -16.52 -8.69
N ILE A 250 -18.03 -15.89 -7.97
CA ILE A 250 -19.21 -15.24 -8.56
C ILE A 250 -18.72 -14.09 -9.42
N TYR A 251 -19.25 -13.94 -10.61
CA TYR A 251 -18.83 -12.92 -11.57
C TYR A 251 -20.02 -12.25 -12.23
N ALA A 252 -19.92 -10.95 -12.35
CA ALA A 252 -20.87 -10.15 -13.13
C ALA A 252 -20.15 -9.12 -13.98
N GLU A 253 -20.67 -8.93 -15.16
CA GLU A 253 -20.32 -7.85 -16.07
C GLU A 253 -21.62 -7.27 -16.64
N GLY A 254 -21.73 -5.96 -16.68
CA GLY A 254 -22.91 -5.29 -17.24
C GLY A 254 -22.75 -3.79 -17.25
N GLU A 255 -23.71 -3.10 -17.87
CA GLU A 255 -23.77 -1.65 -17.94
C GLU A 255 -25.10 -1.17 -17.36
N LYS A 256 -25.04 -0.21 -16.46
CA LYS A 256 -26.21 0.46 -15.88
C LYS A 256 -26.01 1.96 -15.88
N ALA A 257 -27.01 2.68 -16.36
CA ALA A 257 -26.96 4.15 -16.49
C ALA A 257 -25.72 4.67 -17.28
N GLY A 258 -25.26 3.91 -18.28
CA GLY A 258 -24.05 4.24 -19.06
C GLY A 258 -22.71 3.98 -18.33
N ILE A 259 -22.75 3.27 -17.20
CA ILE A 259 -21.58 2.95 -16.39
C ILE A 259 -21.32 1.43 -16.51
N PRO A 260 -20.23 1.00 -17.18
CA PRO A 260 -19.78 -0.38 -17.15
C PRO A 260 -19.32 -0.77 -15.74
N VAL A 261 -19.85 -1.92 -15.27
CA VAL A 261 -19.58 -2.49 -13.95
C VAL A 261 -19.12 -3.91 -14.14
N GLU A 262 -17.95 -4.25 -13.65
CA GLU A 262 -17.41 -5.60 -13.62
C GLU A 262 -17.05 -5.97 -12.18
N ILE A 263 -17.53 -7.13 -11.71
CA ILE A 263 -17.36 -7.56 -10.32
C ILE A 263 -17.07 -9.04 -10.30
N SER A 264 -16.13 -9.42 -9.45
CA SER A 264 -15.94 -10.81 -9.06
C SER A 264 -15.74 -10.90 -7.55
N PHE A 265 -16.34 -11.91 -6.93
CA PHE A 265 -16.15 -12.16 -5.50
C PHE A 265 -16.43 -13.61 -5.13
N GLN A 266 -15.87 -14.04 -4.00
CA GLN A 266 -16.16 -15.34 -3.39
C GLN A 266 -16.09 -15.25 -1.88
N TYR A 267 -16.64 -16.28 -1.20
CA TYR A 267 -16.52 -16.42 0.24
C TYR A 267 -15.51 -17.51 0.58
N ASN A 268 -14.77 -17.31 1.66
CA ASN A 268 -13.81 -18.23 2.22
C ASN A 268 -14.09 -18.45 3.72
N GLN A 269 -13.30 -19.31 4.37
CA GLN A 269 -13.46 -19.62 5.79
C GLN A 269 -12.92 -18.51 6.72
N GLY A 270 -12.24 -17.49 6.18
CA GLY A 270 -11.69 -16.37 6.95
C GLY A 270 -12.75 -15.47 7.61
N TYR A 271 -12.29 -14.51 8.37
CA TYR A 271 -13.14 -13.57 9.12
C TYR A 271 -13.08 -12.14 8.58
N ALA A 272 -12.10 -11.81 7.77
CA ALA A 272 -11.90 -10.47 7.23
C ALA A 272 -12.64 -10.26 5.90
N GLU A 273 -13.15 -9.04 5.67
CA GLU A 273 -13.51 -8.55 4.34
C GLU A 273 -12.24 -8.15 3.60
N ASN A 274 -12.02 -8.70 2.41
CA ASN A 274 -10.91 -8.35 1.52
C ASN A 274 -11.47 -7.84 0.19
N LEU A 275 -11.87 -6.58 0.17
CA LEU A 275 -12.53 -5.95 -0.97
C LEU A 275 -11.61 -4.92 -1.63
N HIS A 276 -11.29 -5.15 -2.90
CA HIS A 276 -10.50 -4.25 -3.73
C HIS A 276 -11.39 -3.54 -4.73
N SER A 277 -11.18 -2.24 -4.91
CA SER A 277 -12.03 -1.43 -5.77
C SER A 277 -11.24 -0.55 -6.72
N TYR A 278 -11.71 -0.48 -7.96
CA TYR A 278 -11.02 0.20 -9.05
C TYR A 278 -12.01 1.06 -9.85
N VAL A 279 -11.53 2.24 -10.24
CA VAL A 279 -12.22 3.15 -11.14
C VAL A 279 -11.29 3.48 -12.29
N ASN A 280 -11.63 3.12 -13.52
CA ASN A 280 -10.76 3.28 -14.69
C ASN A 280 -9.33 2.73 -14.43
N ASN A 281 -9.24 1.55 -13.84
CA ASN A 281 -8.01 0.88 -13.39
C ASN A 281 -7.23 1.55 -12.25
N ILE A 282 -7.71 2.68 -11.71
CA ILE A 282 -7.12 3.33 -10.54
C ILE A 282 -7.61 2.64 -9.27
N ASN A 283 -6.69 2.23 -8.42
CA ASN A 283 -7.01 1.62 -7.13
C ASN A 283 -7.56 2.67 -6.15
N THR A 284 -8.84 2.53 -5.78
CA THR A 284 -9.51 3.39 -4.80
C THR A 284 -9.41 2.78 -3.41
N ILE A 285 -8.27 2.96 -2.76
CA ILE A 285 -7.95 2.33 -1.46
C ILE A 285 -8.98 2.67 -0.37
N GLU A 286 -9.52 3.88 -0.39
CA GLU A 286 -10.57 4.35 0.54
C GLU A 286 -11.99 4.03 0.04
N GLY A 287 -12.12 3.32 -1.08
CA GLY A 287 -13.39 2.94 -1.68
C GLY A 287 -14.12 4.11 -2.34
N GLY A 288 -15.36 4.33 -1.96
CA GLY A 288 -16.22 5.37 -2.49
C GLY A 288 -17.62 4.86 -2.84
N THR A 289 -18.33 5.60 -3.69
CA THR A 289 -19.74 5.36 -4.03
C THR A 289 -20.00 3.99 -4.67
N HIS A 290 -19.05 3.47 -5.48
CA HIS A 290 -19.14 2.13 -6.09
C HIS A 290 -19.08 1.01 -5.03
N VAL A 291 -18.20 1.14 -4.03
CA VAL A 291 -18.12 0.20 -2.89
C VAL A 291 -19.38 0.25 -2.04
N ALA A 292 -19.89 1.46 -1.79
CA ALA A 292 -21.16 1.65 -1.06
C ALA A 292 -22.35 1.00 -1.80
N GLY A 293 -22.40 1.13 -3.13
CA GLY A 293 -23.40 0.47 -3.99
C GLY A 293 -23.31 -1.04 -3.90
N PHE A 294 -22.10 -1.61 -4.00
CA PHE A 294 -21.88 -3.05 -3.88
C PHE A 294 -22.30 -3.59 -2.51
N ARG A 295 -21.83 -2.99 -1.43
CA ARG A 295 -22.17 -3.44 -0.06
C ARG A 295 -23.67 -3.41 0.21
N ARG A 296 -24.36 -2.39 -0.30
CA ARG A 296 -25.82 -2.27 -0.20
C ARG A 296 -26.53 -3.37 -0.97
N ALA A 297 -26.16 -3.58 -2.22
CA ALA A 297 -26.74 -4.63 -3.07
C ALA A 297 -26.52 -6.02 -2.48
N LEU A 298 -25.28 -6.33 -2.06
CA LEU A 298 -24.91 -7.60 -1.45
C LEU A 298 -25.79 -7.89 -0.23
N THR A 299 -25.81 -6.93 0.72
CA THR A 299 -26.58 -7.06 1.97
C THR A 299 -28.06 -7.23 1.69
N ARG A 300 -28.67 -6.37 0.87
CA ARG A 300 -30.09 -6.40 0.54
C ARG A 300 -30.50 -7.71 -0.13
N THR A 301 -29.74 -8.15 -1.14
CA THR A 301 -30.10 -9.32 -1.94
C THR A 301 -29.94 -10.61 -1.14
N LEU A 302 -28.82 -10.79 -0.42
CA LEU A 302 -28.62 -11.97 0.44
C LEU A 302 -29.61 -12.01 1.60
N LYS A 303 -29.92 -10.85 2.21
CA LYS A 303 -30.92 -10.76 3.28
C LYS A 303 -32.29 -11.16 2.79
N SER A 304 -32.74 -10.60 1.66
CA SER A 304 -34.05 -10.90 1.07
C SER A 304 -34.18 -12.39 0.69
N TYR A 305 -33.14 -12.96 0.09
CA TYR A 305 -33.09 -14.40 -0.24
C TYR A 305 -33.19 -15.25 1.03
N ALA A 306 -32.35 -14.99 2.03
CA ALA A 306 -32.30 -15.76 3.26
C ALA A 306 -33.58 -15.67 4.10
N GLU A 307 -34.25 -14.51 4.12
CA GLU A 307 -35.57 -14.32 4.76
C GLU A 307 -36.66 -15.13 4.06
N ARG A 308 -36.69 -15.08 2.73
CA ARG A 308 -37.65 -15.85 1.91
C ARG A 308 -37.51 -17.36 2.12
N GLU A 309 -36.28 -17.85 2.16
CA GLU A 309 -35.96 -19.27 2.36
C GLU A 309 -35.98 -19.70 3.84
N GLY A 310 -36.27 -18.77 4.78
CA GLY A 310 -36.46 -19.06 6.21
C GLY A 310 -35.17 -19.32 7.00
N TYR A 311 -34.01 -19.02 6.47
CA TYR A 311 -32.72 -19.25 7.15
C TYR A 311 -32.57 -18.47 8.47
N PHE A 312 -33.20 -17.31 8.58
CA PHE A 312 -33.11 -16.44 9.75
C PHE A 312 -34.19 -16.67 10.81
N SER A 313 -35.15 -17.57 10.56
CA SER A 313 -36.30 -17.82 11.43
C SER A 313 -35.95 -18.24 12.88
N LYS A 314 -34.79 -18.85 13.09
CA LYS A 314 -34.33 -19.33 14.41
C LYS A 314 -33.42 -18.33 15.13
N LEU A 315 -33.05 -17.22 14.50
CA LEU A 315 -32.14 -16.23 15.11
C LEU A 315 -32.92 -15.33 16.08
N LYS A 316 -32.35 -15.08 17.27
CA LYS A 316 -32.92 -14.23 18.31
C LYS A 316 -32.30 -12.82 18.34
N PHE A 317 -31.52 -12.48 17.35
CA PHE A 317 -30.81 -11.21 17.21
C PHE A 317 -30.76 -10.78 15.75
N GLU A 318 -30.52 -9.52 15.51
CA GLU A 318 -30.50 -8.89 14.19
C GLU A 318 -29.17 -9.15 13.51
N ILE A 319 -29.22 -9.40 12.19
CA ILE A 319 -28.03 -9.55 11.34
C ILE A 319 -27.62 -8.18 10.84
N ALA A 320 -26.36 -7.81 11.05
CA ALA A 320 -25.79 -6.56 10.59
C ALA A 320 -25.23 -6.67 9.16
N GLY A 321 -25.05 -5.54 8.50
CA GLY A 321 -24.46 -5.51 7.16
C GLY A 321 -23.07 -6.14 7.08
N ASP A 322 -22.28 -6.04 8.15
CA ASP A 322 -20.94 -6.61 8.25
C ASP A 322 -20.92 -8.13 8.25
N ASP A 323 -21.97 -8.78 8.80
CA ASP A 323 -22.06 -10.24 8.81
C ASP A 323 -22.12 -10.82 7.38
N PHE A 324 -22.66 -10.04 6.42
CA PHE A 324 -22.70 -10.42 5.01
C PHE A 324 -21.36 -10.29 4.30
N ARG A 325 -20.38 -9.66 4.91
CA ARG A 325 -19.05 -9.39 4.32
C ARG A 325 -17.92 -10.18 4.98
N GLU A 326 -18.21 -10.90 6.07
CA GLU A 326 -17.21 -11.73 6.73
C GLU A 326 -16.76 -12.88 5.83
N GLY A 327 -15.46 -13.00 5.60
CA GLY A 327 -14.86 -13.98 4.71
C GLY A 327 -15.08 -13.70 3.22
N LEU A 328 -15.50 -12.48 2.87
CA LEU A 328 -15.66 -12.03 1.48
C LEU A 328 -14.32 -11.57 0.90
N THR A 329 -13.88 -12.16 -0.19
CA THR A 329 -12.86 -11.58 -1.07
C THR A 329 -13.51 -11.16 -2.38
N GLY A 330 -13.28 -9.92 -2.81
CA GLY A 330 -13.91 -9.38 -4.01
C GLY A 330 -13.13 -8.27 -4.68
N VAL A 331 -13.39 -8.11 -5.96
CA VAL A 331 -12.86 -7.03 -6.78
C VAL A 331 -14.02 -6.35 -7.51
N ILE A 332 -14.07 -5.03 -7.42
CA ILE A 332 -15.04 -4.20 -8.13
C ILE A 332 -14.28 -3.29 -9.08
N SER A 333 -14.62 -3.33 -10.36
CA SER A 333 -14.09 -2.44 -11.38
C SER A 333 -15.24 -1.71 -12.06
N VAL A 334 -15.19 -0.38 -12.04
CA VAL A 334 -16.16 0.46 -12.75
C VAL A 334 -15.43 1.36 -13.75
N LYS A 335 -16.09 1.62 -14.88
CA LYS A 335 -15.58 2.55 -15.90
C LYS A 335 -16.48 3.79 -15.94
N VAL A 336 -15.93 4.91 -15.51
CA VAL A 336 -16.65 6.18 -15.38
C VAL A 336 -16.04 7.20 -16.33
N GLN A 337 -16.84 7.87 -17.14
CA GLN A 337 -16.35 8.84 -18.13
C GLN A 337 -15.74 10.08 -17.47
N GLU A 338 -16.39 10.59 -16.42
CA GLU A 338 -15.94 11.76 -15.67
C GLU A 338 -15.88 11.45 -14.16
N PRO A 339 -14.87 10.67 -13.71
CA PRO A 339 -14.78 10.32 -12.30
C PRO A 339 -14.36 11.52 -11.45
N GLN A 340 -15.08 11.71 -10.35
CA GLN A 340 -14.80 12.72 -9.35
C GLN A 340 -14.19 12.03 -8.13
N PHE A 341 -12.95 12.36 -7.83
CA PHE A 341 -12.23 11.79 -6.68
C PHE A 341 -12.09 12.81 -5.56
N GLU A 342 -12.11 12.32 -4.32
CA GLU A 342 -11.72 13.11 -3.17
C GLU A 342 -10.18 13.23 -3.14
N GLY A 343 -9.64 14.36 -3.63
CA GLY A 343 -8.22 14.66 -3.65
C GLY A 343 -7.44 14.15 -4.87
N GLN A 344 -6.21 14.64 -5.00
CA GLN A 344 -5.32 14.37 -6.14
C GLN A 344 -4.82 12.92 -6.19
N THR A 345 -4.73 12.25 -5.07
CA THR A 345 -4.29 10.85 -4.97
C THR A 345 -5.33 9.83 -5.45
N LYS A 346 -6.54 10.29 -5.80
CA LYS A 346 -7.62 9.48 -6.39
C LYS A 346 -8.05 8.27 -5.54
N THR A 347 -7.90 8.35 -4.23
CA THR A 347 -8.11 7.23 -3.30
C THR A 347 -9.57 6.88 -3.08
N LYS A 348 -10.52 7.83 -3.32
CA LYS A 348 -11.94 7.65 -3.06
C LYS A 348 -12.80 8.27 -4.15
N LEU A 349 -13.77 7.50 -4.66
CA LEU A 349 -14.73 7.98 -5.68
C LEU A 349 -15.91 8.70 -5.05
N GLY A 350 -16.23 9.89 -5.58
CA GLY A 350 -17.34 10.74 -5.10
C GLY A 350 -18.63 10.72 -5.93
N ASN A 351 -18.60 10.24 -7.17
CA ASN A 351 -19.75 10.23 -8.09
C ASN A 351 -20.98 9.53 -7.50
N SER A 352 -22.03 10.25 -7.17
CA SER A 352 -23.23 9.69 -6.51
C SER A 352 -24.02 8.71 -7.38
N GLU A 353 -24.08 8.93 -8.69
CA GLU A 353 -24.79 8.10 -9.68
C GLU A 353 -24.19 6.68 -9.78
N VAL A 354 -22.89 6.55 -9.55
CA VAL A 354 -22.20 5.24 -9.62
C VAL A 354 -22.73 4.27 -8.55
N SER A 355 -23.09 4.79 -7.38
CA SER A 355 -23.64 3.95 -6.30
C SER A 355 -24.93 3.24 -6.72
N GLY A 356 -25.82 3.96 -7.42
CA GLY A 356 -27.08 3.40 -7.94
C GLY A 356 -26.85 2.37 -9.05
N ALA A 357 -25.93 2.67 -9.98
CA ALA A 357 -25.59 1.78 -11.08
C ALA A 357 -25.03 0.43 -10.59
N VAL A 358 -24.09 0.49 -9.65
CA VAL A 358 -23.50 -0.70 -9.03
C VAL A 358 -24.53 -1.48 -8.22
N ASP A 359 -25.35 -0.79 -7.40
CA ASP A 359 -26.40 -1.42 -6.59
C ASP A 359 -27.40 -2.20 -7.46
N GLN A 360 -27.78 -1.65 -8.60
CA GLN A 360 -28.70 -2.30 -9.54
C GLN A 360 -28.04 -3.49 -10.24
N ALA A 361 -26.83 -3.30 -10.81
CA ALA A 361 -26.13 -4.34 -11.54
C ALA A 361 -25.85 -5.57 -10.65
N VAL A 362 -25.32 -5.33 -9.44
CA VAL A 362 -25.00 -6.39 -8.48
C VAL A 362 -26.28 -7.08 -7.98
N GLY A 363 -27.30 -6.30 -7.64
CA GLY A 363 -28.56 -6.84 -7.11
C GLY A 363 -29.25 -7.79 -8.10
N GLU A 364 -29.34 -7.41 -9.38
CA GLU A 364 -29.91 -8.26 -10.43
C GLU A 364 -29.10 -9.54 -10.64
N MET A 365 -27.77 -9.40 -10.79
CA MET A 365 -26.89 -10.54 -11.02
C MET A 365 -26.89 -11.52 -9.84
N LEU A 366 -26.74 -10.99 -8.61
CA LEU A 366 -26.66 -11.84 -7.42
C LEU A 366 -28.00 -12.57 -7.18
N ASN A 367 -29.14 -11.90 -7.42
CA ASN A 367 -30.43 -12.55 -7.31
C ASN A 367 -30.55 -13.74 -8.29
N ASN A 368 -30.18 -13.54 -9.55
CA ASN A 368 -30.18 -14.62 -10.56
C ASN A 368 -29.22 -15.75 -10.14
N TYR A 369 -28.01 -15.42 -9.69
CA TYR A 369 -27.04 -16.41 -9.26
C TYR A 369 -27.54 -17.28 -8.10
N LEU A 370 -28.18 -16.66 -7.09
CA LEU A 370 -28.69 -17.39 -5.92
C LEU A 370 -29.86 -18.33 -6.28
N GLU A 371 -30.72 -17.91 -7.22
CA GLU A 371 -31.82 -18.77 -7.74
C GLU A 371 -31.27 -19.96 -8.57
N GLU A 372 -30.25 -19.73 -9.39
CA GLU A 372 -29.63 -20.75 -10.23
C GLU A 372 -28.75 -21.72 -9.43
N ASN A 373 -28.21 -21.29 -8.29
CA ASN A 373 -27.24 -22.05 -7.48
C ASN A 373 -27.66 -22.16 -6.01
N PRO A 374 -28.76 -22.86 -5.67
CA PRO A 374 -29.30 -22.92 -4.31
C PRO A 374 -28.33 -23.56 -3.30
N ASP A 375 -27.49 -24.51 -3.72
CA ASP A 375 -26.46 -25.10 -2.86
C ASP A 375 -25.38 -24.09 -2.48
N HIS A 376 -24.90 -23.29 -3.42
CA HIS A 376 -23.96 -22.20 -3.15
C HIS A 376 -24.60 -21.13 -2.25
N ALA A 377 -25.85 -20.76 -2.54
CA ALA A 377 -26.61 -19.81 -1.74
C ALA A 377 -26.72 -20.26 -0.27
N LYS A 378 -27.02 -21.55 -0.05
CA LYS A 378 -27.08 -22.15 1.29
C LYS A 378 -25.75 -22.07 2.02
N VAL A 379 -24.64 -22.34 1.35
CA VAL A 379 -23.29 -22.25 1.94
C VAL A 379 -22.97 -20.81 2.34
N ILE A 380 -23.24 -19.85 1.45
CA ILE A 380 -23.01 -18.42 1.70
C ILE A 380 -23.87 -17.92 2.87
N VAL A 381 -25.18 -18.23 2.88
CA VAL A 381 -26.08 -17.81 3.95
C VAL A 381 -25.71 -18.43 5.29
N ASN A 382 -25.27 -19.68 5.31
CA ASN A 382 -24.77 -20.31 6.54
C ASN A 382 -23.52 -19.60 7.08
N LYS A 383 -22.60 -19.15 6.22
CA LYS A 383 -21.45 -18.34 6.63
C LYS A 383 -21.90 -17.03 7.28
N VAL A 384 -22.90 -16.35 6.68
CA VAL A 384 -23.48 -15.11 7.25
C VAL A 384 -24.09 -15.38 8.64
N VAL A 385 -24.82 -16.47 8.81
CA VAL A 385 -25.41 -16.85 10.11
C VAL A 385 -24.32 -17.09 11.15
N LEU A 386 -23.24 -17.79 10.78
CA LEU A 386 -22.10 -18.04 11.69
C LEU A 386 -21.39 -16.73 12.07
N ALA A 387 -21.20 -15.81 11.12
CA ALA A 387 -20.63 -14.49 11.37
C ALA A 387 -21.50 -13.69 12.35
N ALA A 388 -22.83 -13.65 12.14
CA ALA A 388 -23.75 -12.97 13.04
C ALA A 388 -23.75 -13.57 14.46
N GLN A 389 -23.64 -14.88 14.60
CA GLN A 389 -23.52 -15.56 15.89
C GLN A 389 -22.20 -15.18 16.59
N ALA A 390 -21.09 -15.19 15.85
CA ALA A 390 -19.79 -14.82 16.38
C ALA A 390 -19.76 -13.35 16.84
N ARG A 391 -20.29 -12.43 16.02
CA ARG A 391 -20.41 -11.00 16.38
C ARG A 391 -21.29 -10.80 17.62
N HIS A 392 -22.43 -11.47 17.71
CA HIS A 392 -23.29 -11.38 18.88
C HIS A 392 -22.58 -11.88 20.15
N ALA A 393 -21.82 -12.97 20.06
CA ALA A 393 -21.00 -13.47 21.16
C ALA A 393 -19.89 -12.48 21.55
N ALA A 394 -19.20 -11.89 20.55
CA ALA A 394 -18.15 -10.89 20.79
C ALA A 394 -18.71 -9.62 21.45
N ARG A 395 -19.88 -9.13 21.00
CA ARG A 395 -20.56 -7.99 21.63
C ARG A 395 -20.89 -8.26 23.08
N LYS A 396 -21.45 -9.42 23.38
CA LYS A 396 -21.77 -9.83 24.75
C LYS A 396 -20.51 -9.91 25.64
N ALA A 397 -19.42 -10.43 25.10
CA ALA A 397 -18.12 -10.45 25.82
C ALA A 397 -17.60 -9.02 26.08
N ARG A 398 -17.65 -8.13 25.08
CA ARG A 398 -17.29 -6.70 25.24
C ARG A 398 -18.11 -6.01 26.33
N GLU A 399 -19.43 -6.16 26.31
CA GLU A 399 -20.32 -5.56 27.32
C GLU A 399 -20.00 -6.06 28.74
N MET A 400 -19.67 -7.34 28.90
CA MET A 400 -19.25 -7.87 30.20
C MET A 400 -17.92 -7.28 30.68
N VAL A 401 -16.96 -7.05 29.77
CA VAL A 401 -15.67 -6.42 30.09
C VAL A 401 -15.87 -4.95 30.45
N GLN A 402 -16.69 -4.22 29.70
CA GLN A 402 -16.98 -2.81 29.95
C GLN A 402 -17.70 -2.61 31.30
N ARG A 403 -18.67 -3.47 31.64
CA ARG A 403 -19.34 -3.42 32.94
C ARG A 403 -18.39 -3.69 34.12
N LYS A 404 -17.41 -4.61 33.95
CA LYS A 404 -16.36 -4.84 34.92
C LYS A 404 -15.38 -3.65 35.01
N GLY A 405 -15.07 -3.02 33.90
CA GLY A 405 -14.18 -1.85 33.82
C GLY A 405 -14.79 -0.59 34.46
N ALA A 406 -16.09 -0.34 34.23
CA ALA A 406 -16.80 0.81 34.83
C ALA A 406 -16.86 0.76 36.36
N MET A 407 -16.84 -0.44 36.95
CA MET A 407 -16.79 -0.62 38.40
C MET A 407 -15.38 -0.55 38.99
N SER A 408 -14.32 -0.66 38.19
CA SER A 408 -12.91 -0.69 38.63
C SER A 408 -12.06 0.49 38.21
N GLY A 409 -12.65 1.64 37.82
CA GLY A 409 -11.93 2.88 37.46
C GLY A 409 -10.80 2.61 36.46
N VAL A 410 -11.14 2.46 35.16
CA VAL A 410 -10.15 2.11 34.13
C VAL A 410 -9.16 3.26 33.93
N GLY A 411 -8.04 3.20 34.68
CA GLY A 411 -6.82 3.93 34.41
C GLY A 411 -6.05 3.30 33.24
N LEU A 412 -5.01 3.97 32.78
CA LEU A 412 -4.05 3.44 31.82
C LEU A 412 -3.47 2.09 32.30
N PRO A 413 -3.05 1.19 31.39
CA PRO A 413 -2.49 -0.10 31.77
C PRO A 413 -1.38 0.06 32.81
N GLY A 414 -1.40 -0.69 33.88
CA GLY A 414 -0.40 -0.59 34.95
C GLY A 414 1.03 -0.83 34.51
N LYS A 415 1.22 -1.47 33.35
CA LYS A 415 2.52 -1.68 32.71
C LYS A 415 3.00 -0.49 31.88
N LEU A 416 2.10 0.41 31.47
CA LEU A 416 2.47 1.57 30.67
C LEU A 416 3.30 2.56 31.48
N SER A 417 4.51 2.84 31.01
CA SER A 417 5.30 3.96 31.48
C SER A 417 5.05 5.15 30.55
N ASP A 418 4.06 5.97 30.87
CA ASP A 418 3.60 7.07 30.02
C ASP A 418 4.58 8.26 29.97
N CYS A 419 4.41 9.13 28.98
CA CYS A 419 5.13 10.40 28.86
C CYS A 419 4.32 11.56 29.47
N SER A 420 4.96 12.71 29.67
CA SER A 420 4.30 13.89 30.26
C SER A 420 3.70 14.83 29.23
N GLU A 421 4.14 14.79 27.98
CA GLU A 421 3.60 15.55 26.87
C GLU A 421 2.17 15.10 26.56
N LYS A 422 1.32 16.02 26.12
CA LYS A 422 -0.09 15.75 25.82
C LYS A 422 -0.43 15.90 24.34
N ASP A 423 0.42 16.58 23.57
CA ASP A 423 0.25 16.67 22.13
C ASP A 423 0.64 15.34 21.46
N PRO A 424 -0.31 14.60 20.86
CA PRO A 424 -0.02 13.32 20.22
C PRO A 424 1.04 13.42 19.12
N ALA A 425 1.13 14.56 18.43
CA ALA A 425 2.11 14.78 17.36
C ALA A 425 3.55 14.85 17.89
N ALA A 426 3.72 15.28 19.14
CA ALA A 426 5.01 15.32 19.81
C ALA A 426 5.34 14.07 20.61
N CYS A 427 4.37 13.11 20.73
CA CYS A 427 4.49 11.91 21.55
C CYS A 427 4.79 10.66 20.74
N GLU A 428 5.57 9.76 21.32
CA GLU A 428 5.87 8.46 20.76
C GLU A 428 5.79 7.35 21.81
N ILE A 429 5.37 6.14 21.40
CA ILE A 429 5.31 4.97 22.26
C ILE A 429 6.14 3.84 21.69
N TYR A 430 6.94 3.20 22.53
CA TYR A 430 7.66 1.99 22.21
C TYR A 430 6.89 0.77 22.73
N LEU A 431 6.56 -0.15 21.81
CA LEU A 431 6.07 -1.49 22.10
C LEU A 431 7.29 -2.39 22.22
N VAL A 432 7.65 -2.75 23.45
CA VAL A 432 8.93 -3.41 23.76
C VAL A 432 8.71 -4.87 24.10
N GLU A 433 9.53 -5.75 23.55
CA GLU A 433 9.50 -7.17 23.86
C GLU A 433 10.04 -7.44 25.29
N GLY A 434 9.15 -7.98 26.15
CA GLY A 434 9.50 -8.42 27.48
C GLY A 434 9.66 -7.32 28.52
N ASP A 435 9.53 -7.72 29.79
CA ASP A 435 9.64 -6.82 30.95
C ASP A 435 11.09 -6.36 31.19
N SER A 436 12.10 -7.17 30.82
CA SER A 436 13.53 -6.85 30.99
C SER A 436 13.95 -5.68 30.08
N ALA A 437 13.76 -5.83 28.77
CA ALA A 437 14.06 -4.76 27.81
C ALA A 437 13.17 -3.54 28.05
N GLY A 438 11.90 -3.73 28.43
CA GLY A 438 10.99 -2.67 28.85
C GLY A 438 11.51 -1.89 30.05
N GLY A 439 12.16 -2.54 31.00
CA GLY A 439 12.83 -1.91 32.16
C GLY A 439 14.01 -1.04 31.75
N THR A 440 14.85 -1.55 30.88
CA THR A 440 16.00 -0.81 30.32
C THR A 440 15.54 0.39 29.50
N ALA A 441 14.56 0.20 28.63
CA ALA A 441 13.98 1.29 27.82
C ALA A 441 13.32 2.36 28.70
N LYS A 442 12.63 1.98 29.78
CA LYS A 442 12.05 2.91 30.76
C LYS A 442 13.11 3.78 31.45
N GLN A 443 14.29 3.22 31.70
CA GLN A 443 15.41 3.97 32.32
C GLN A 443 16.07 4.91 31.31
N GLY A 444 16.27 4.46 30.05
CA GLY A 444 16.96 5.22 29.01
C GLY A 444 16.12 6.28 28.32
N ARG A 445 14.78 6.22 28.37
CA ARG A 445 13.88 7.09 27.61
C ARG A 445 13.92 8.58 28.02
N GLU A 446 13.56 9.45 27.12
CA GLU A 446 13.18 10.82 27.43
C GLU A 446 11.72 10.86 27.90
N ARG A 447 11.54 11.08 29.21
CA ARG A 447 10.22 11.00 29.88
C ARG A 447 9.21 12.05 29.40
N ARG A 448 9.68 13.10 28.78
CA ARG A 448 8.82 14.18 28.31
C ARG A 448 7.89 13.67 27.21
N PHE A 449 8.40 12.97 26.20
CA PHE A 449 7.62 12.60 25.01
C PHE A 449 7.64 11.11 24.65
N GLN A 450 8.46 10.27 25.35
CA GLN A 450 8.55 8.83 25.07
C GLN A 450 7.80 8.03 26.13
N ALA A 451 6.88 7.17 25.67
CA ALA A 451 6.18 6.19 26.48
C ALA A 451 6.69 4.77 26.19
N ILE A 452 6.66 3.89 27.18
CA ILE A 452 7.09 2.48 27.06
C ILE A 452 5.94 1.57 27.48
N LEU A 453 5.58 0.63 26.61
CA LEU A 453 4.65 -0.46 26.89
C LEU A 453 5.36 -1.81 26.67
N PRO A 454 5.77 -2.51 27.73
CA PRO A 454 6.33 -3.85 27.60
C PRO A 454 5.21 -4.86 27.29
N LEU A 455 5.47 -5.75 26.33
CA LEU A 455 4.59 -6.84 25.92
C LEU A 455 5.14 -8.15 26.46
N ARG A 456 4.28 -8.99 27.06
CA ARG A 456 4.68 -10.29 27.61
C ARG A 456 4.66 -11.36 26.53
N GLY A 457 5.79 -11.59 25.88
CA GLY A 457 5.97 -12.65 24.90
C GLY A 457 5.12 -12.50 23.64
N LYS A 458 4.83 -13.61 23.00
CA LYS A 458 4.07 -13.67 21.74
C LYS A 458 2.62 -13.30 21.98
N ILE A 459 2.14 -12.25 21.35
CA ILE A 459 0.72 -11.88 21.39
C ILE A 459 -0.12 -12.87 20.58
N LEU A 460 -1.45 -12.82 20.77
CA LEU A 460 -2.38 -13.66 20.04
C LEU A 460 -2.25 -13.40 18.52
N ASN A 461 -2.16 -14.48 17.73
CA ASN A 461 -2.23 -14.38 16.28
C ASN A 461 -3.67 -14.08 15.85
N VAL A 462 -3.93 -12.83 15.48
CA VAL A 462 -5.27 -12.35 15.13
C VAL A 462 -5.75 -12.84 13.76
N GLU A 463 -4.86 -13.36 12.91
CA GLU A 463 -5.25 -13.98 11.63
C GLU A 463 -6.05 -15.27 11.83
N LYS A 464 -5.75 -16.02 12.92
CA LYS A 464 -6.40 -17.29 13.26
C LYS A 464 -7.46 -17.18 14.34
N ALA A 465 -7.46 -16.09 15.11
CA ALA A 465 -8.29 -15.97 16.29
C ALA A 465 -9.70 -15.50 15.97
N LEU A 466 -10.68 -16.10 16.63
CA LEU A 466 -12.04 -15.58 16.65
C LEU A 466 -12.07 -14.19 17.29
N GLU A 467 -12.87 -13.28 16.76
CA GLU A 467 -12.91 -11.87 17.16
C GLU A 467 -13.09 -11.67 18.68
N HIS A 468 -13.96 -12.44 19.34
CA HIS A 468 -14.16 -12.31 20.78
C HIS A 468 -12.89 -12.60 21.61
N LYS A 469 -12.02 -13.54 21.14
CA LYS A 469 -10.76 -13.86 21.81
C LYS A 469 -9.74 -12.74 21.71
N ILE A 470 -9.81 -11.94 20.64
CA ILE A 470 -8.96 -10.76 20.45
C ILE A 470 -9.25 -9.73 21.53
N TYR A 471 -10.54 -9.47 21.78
CA TYR A 471 -10.97 -8.55 22.86
C TYR A 471 -10.82 -9.10 24.29
N GLU A 472 -10.68 -10.41 24.45
CA GLU A 472 -10.37 -11.03 25.73
C GLU A 472 -8.87 -11.04 26.05
N ASN A 473 -7.99 -10.92 25.02
CA ASN A 473 -6.55 -10.96 25.21
C ASN A 473 -6.05 -9.69 25.91
N GLU A 474 -5.36 -9.85 27.05
CA GLU A 474 -4.92 -8.74 27.89
C GLU A 474 -3.86 -7.86 27.21
N GLU A 475 -2.91 -8.43 26.46
CA GLU A 475 -1.85 -7.66 25.81
C GLU A 475 -2.44 -6.78 24.69
N ILE A 476 -3.41 -7.31 23.94
CA ILE A 476 -4.13 -6.54 22.90
C ILE A 476 -4.97 -5.43 23.54
N LYS A 477 -5.70 -5.70 24.63
CA LYS A 477 -6.43 -4.67 25.39
C LYS A 477 -5.51 -3.57 25.89
N ASN A 478 -4.35 -3.95 26.42
CA ASN A 478 -3.37 -2.98 26.89
C ASN A 478 -2.87 -2.09 25.76
N MET A 479 -2.64 -2.64 24.56
CA MET A 479 -2.26 -1.83 23.39
C MET A 479 -3.37 -0.85 22.99
N PHE A 480 -4.62 -1.30 22.84
CA PHE A 480 -5.74 -0.41 22.51
C PHE A 480 -5.89 0.72 23.56
N THR A 481 -5.84 0.36 24.83
CA THR A 481 -5.98 1.33 25.94
C THR A 481 -4.80 2.31 25.99
N ALA A 482 -3.57 1.83 25.80
CA ALA A 482 -2.38 2.67 25.79
C ALA A 482 -2.39 3.65 24.63
N LEU A 483 -2.75 3.18 23.43
CA LEU A 483 -2.85 3.99 22.23
C LEU A 483 -4.02 4.99 22.27
N GLY A 484 -5.04 4.71 23.09
CA GLY A 484 -6.26 5.53 23.17
C GLY A 484 -7.24 5.28 22.04
N VAL A 485 -7.08 4.20 21.29
CA VAL A 485 -7.94 3.87 20.14
C VAL A 485 -9.00 2.84 20.54
N THR A 486 -10.14 2.88 19.83
CA THR A 486 -11.23 1.91 19.98
C THR A 486 -11.65 1.40 18.62
N ILE A 487 -12.17 0.18 18.58
CA ILE A 487 -12.84 -0.36 17.40
C ILE A 487 -14.32 -0.09 17.53
N GLY A 488 -14.93 0.41 16.45
CA GLY A 488 -16.33 0.80 16.35
C GLY A 488 -16.51 2.30 16.43
N THR A 489 -17.20 2.83 15.41
CA THR A 489 -17.73 4.19 15.33
C THR A 489 -19.25 4.13 15.34
N GLU A 490 -19.94 5.29 15.34
CA GLU A 490 -21.40 5.33 15.20
C GLU A 490 -21.86 4.82 13.81
N GLU A 491 -21.00 4.97 12.80
CA GLU A 491 -21.30 4.63 11.40
C GLU A 491 -20.83 3.20 11.03
N ASP A 492 -19.76 2.70 11.67
CA ASP A 492 -19.16 1.40 11.38
C ASP A 492 -18.63 0.73 12.66
N GLU A 493 -19.23 -0.38 13.06
CA GLU A 493 -18.83 -1.12 14.27
C GLU A 493 -17.42 -1.72 14.20
N LYS A 494 -16.82 -1.83 13.01
CA LYS A 494 -15.46 -2.35 12.80
C LYS A 494 -14.42 -1.25 12.52
N ALA A 495 -14.86 -0.03 12.24
CA ALA A 495 -13.94 1.08 11.96
C ALA A 495 -13.11 1.44 13.19
N LEU A 496 -11.82 1.74 12.96
CA LEU A 496 -10.94 2.23 14.01
C LEU A 496 -11.23 3.70 14.29
N ASN A 497 -11.61 4.02 15.53
CA ASN A 497 -11.71 5.39 15.99
C ASN A 497 -10.33 5.87 16.46
N ILE A 498 -9.72 6.79 15.72
CA ILE A 498 -8.38 7.35 16.00
C ILE A 498 -8.42 8.75 16.63
N ASP A 499 -9.61 9.33 16.88
CA ASP A 499 -9.75 10.71 17.37
C ASP A 499 -9.05 10.93 18.74
N LYS A 500 -8.89 9.84 19.50
CA LYS A 500 -8.23 9.85 20.80
C LYS A 500 -6.84 9.23 20.78
N LEU A 501 -6.25 9.06 19.59
CA LEU A 501 -4.89 8.52 19.46
C LEU A 501 -3.92 9.41 20.27
N ARG A 502 -3.11 8.76 21.10
CA ARG A 502 -2.24 9.45 22.06
C ARG A 502 -0.81 9.65 21.57
N TYR A 503 -0.39 8.93 20.52
CA TYR A 503 0.97 8.94 20.00
C TYR A 503 0.96 8.85 18.49
N HIS A 504 1.54 9.82 17.81
CA HIS A 504 1.67 9.80 16.35
C HIS A 504 2.93 9.04 15.87
N LYS A 505 3.70 8.46 16.80
CA LYS A 505 4.72 7.46 16.47
C LYS A 505 4.56 6.26 17.39
N VAL A 506 4.25 5.12 16.79
CA VAL A 506 4.16 3.82 17.46
C VAL A 506 5.34 2.98 16.97
N ILE A 507 6.29 2.73 17.83
CA ILE A 507 7.58 2.15 17.49
C ILE A 507 7.63 0.72 18.03
N ILE A 508 7.74 -0.27 17.15
CA ILE A 508 7.92 -1.67 17.51
C ILE A 508 9.40 -1.91 17.75
N MET A 509 9.75 -2.35 18.94
CA MET A 509 11.12 -2.61 19.37
C MET A 509 11.23 -4.03 19.94
N THR A 510 11.73 -4.97 19.14
CA THR A 510 11.88 -6.39 19.47
C THR A 510 13.34 -6.81 19.36
N ASP A 511 13.68 -7.93 19.96
CA ASP A 511 15.00 -8.52 19.88
C ASP A 511 15.40 -8.85 18.43
N ALA A 512 16.69 -8.91 18.15
CA ALA A 512 17.22 -9.19 16.80
C ALA A 512 17.31 -10.69 16.49
N ASP A 513 16.49 -11.50 17.13
CA ASP A 513 16.43 -12.96 16.96
C ASP A 513 15.15 -13.40 16.21
N VAL A 514 14.99 -14.72 16.07
CA VAL A 514 13.84 -15.32 15.38
C VAL A 514 12.54 -15.12 16.15
N ASP A 515 12.57 -15.10 17.48
CA ASP A 515 11.40 -14.87 18.31
C ASP A 515 10.94 -13.41 18.27
N GLY A 516 11.87 -12.47 18.34
CA GLY A 516 11.59 -11.05 18.17
C GLY A 516 11.04 -10.72 16.77
N SER A 517 11.55 -11.37 15.73
CA SER A 517 11.01 -11.26 14.37
C SER A 517 9.58 -11.79 14.28
N HIS A 518 9.27 -12.89 14.98
CA HIS A 518 7.90 -13.43 15.06
C HIS A 518 6.96 -12.50 15.83
N ILE A 519 7.40 -11.96 16.97
CA ILE A 519 6.60 -10.99 17.76
C ILE A 519 6.30 -9.75 16.93
N ARG A 520 7.29 -9.21 16.23
CA ARG A 520 7.10 -8.10 15.29
C ARG A 520 6.06 -8.41 14.23
N THR A 521 6.12 -9.61 13.63
CA THR A 521 5.15 -10.03 12.62
C THR A 521 3.73 -10.15 13.20
N LEU A 522 3.57 -10.68 14.43
CA LEU A 522 2.27 -10.73 15.13
C LEU A 522 1.70 -9.33 15.38
N ILE A 523 2.53 -8.38 15.82
CA ILE A 523 2.14 -6.99 16.04
C ILE A 523 1.74 -6.32 14.72
N LEU A 524 2.52 -6.52 13.66
CA LEU A 524 2.19 -5.99 12.33
C LEU A 524 0.89 -6.59 11.78
N THR A 525 0.63 -7.90 12.02
CA THR A 525 -0.64 -8.55 11.66
C THR A 525 -1.82 -7.88 12.38
N LEU A 526 -1.68 -7.59 13.68
CA LEU A 526 -2.70 -6.86 14.45
C LEU A 526 -2.95 -5.46 13.88
N PHE A 527 -1.89 -4.70 13.59
CA PHE A 527 -2.04 -3.36 13.01
C PHE A 527 -2.67 -3.42 11.63
N PHE A 528 -2.26 -4.35 10.77
CA PHE A 528 -2.82 -4.49 9.43
C PHE A 528 -4.31 -4.86 9.46
N ARG A 529 -4.72 -5.79 10.33
CA ARG A 529 -6.11 -6.29 10.39
C ARG A 529 -7.07 -5.36 11.13
N TYR A 530 -6.62 -4.71 12.21
CA TYR A 530 -7.51 -3.99 13.13
C TYR A 530 -7.20 -2.50 13.28
N MET A 531 -6.03 -2.05 12.84
CA MET A 531 -5.58 -0.66 12.99
C MET A 531 -4.93 -0.14 11.71
N LYS A 532 -5.42 -0.55 10.52
CA LYS A 532 -4.84 -0.23 9.21
C LYS A 532 -4.64 1.27 9.00
N LYS A 533 -5.57 2.09 9.49
CA LYS A 533 -5.46 3.56 9.44
C LYS A 533 -4.18 4.11 10.09
N LEU A 534 -3.62 3.43 11.10
CA LEU A 534 -2.35 3.87 11.70
C LEU A 534 -1.16 3.66 10.77
N ILE A 535 -1.20 2.61 9.92
CA ILE A 535 -0.20 2.38 8.87
C ILE A 535 -0.38 3.39 7.75
N GLU A 536 -1.60 3.59 7.27
CA GLU A 536 -1.93 4.52 6.19
C GLU A 536 -1.56 5.97 6.53
N ASN A 537 -1.71 6.37 7.79
CA ASN A 537 -1.30 7.69 8.29
C ASN A 537 0.20 7.78 8.64
N GLY A 538 0.97 6.70 8.44
CA GLY A 538 2.42 6.69 8.66
C GLY A 538 2.84 6.73 10.13
N TYR A 539 2.01 6.27 11.06
CA TYR A 539 2.30 6.31 12.50
C TYR A 539 3.07 5.10 13.01
N ILE A 540 3.24 4.03 12.20
CA ILE A 540 3.89 2.79 12.62
C ILE A 540 5.35 2.75 12.18
N TYR A 541 6.24 2.45 13.11
CA TYR A 541 7.69 2.37 12.90
C TYR A 541 8.28 1.10 13.51
N ILE A 542 9.40 0.66 12.96
CA ILE A 542 10.23 -0.42 13.50
C ILE A 542 11.56 0.19 13.92
N ALA A 543 11.95 -0.02 15.15
CA ALA A 543 13.27 0.33 15.65
C ALA A 543 14.32 -0.63 15.08
N THR A 544 15.48 -0.10 14.71
CA THR A 544 16.62 -0.86 14.21
C THR A 544 17.81 -0.70 15.15
N PRO A 545 17.88 -1.45 16.27
CA PRO A 545 19.04 -1.43 17.14
C PRO A 545 20.28 -1.98 16.40
N PRO A 546 21.51 -1.58 16.81
CA PRO A 546 22.71 -2.14 16.23
C PRO A 546 22.88 -3.62 16.58
N LEU A 547 23.49 -4.38 15.68
CA LEU A 547 23.81 -5.80 15.88
C LEU A 547 25.15 -6.00 16.57
N TYR A 548 26.07 -5.03 16.46
CA TYR A 548 27.42 -5.15 17.00
C TYR A 548 27.89 -3.87 17.65
N GLN A 549 28.75 -4.01 18.67
CA GLN A 549 29.64 -2.97 19.16
C GLN A 549 31.07 -3.41 18.91
N VAL A 550 31.83 -2.59 18.21
CA VAL A 550 33.27 -2.78 17.92
C VAL A 550 34.07 -1.83 18.81
N LYS A 551 34.99 -2.33 19.61
CA LYS A 551 35.70 -1.53 20.61
C LYS A 551 37.21 -1.77 20.60
N LYS A 552 37.98 -0.66 20.65
CA LYS A 552 39.45 -0.70 20.89
C LYS A 552 39.86 0.40 21.88
N GLY A 553 40.24 0.01 23.08
CA GLY A 553 40.58 0.95 24.14
C GLY A 553 39.39 1.83 24.53
N LYS A 554 39.49 3.14 24.31
CA LYS A 554 38.42 4.11 24.59
C LYS A 554 37.50 4.39 23.39
N GLN A 555 37.85 3.91 22.21
CA GLN A 555 37.07 4.08 20.99
C GLN A 555 36.06 2.93 20.86
N SER A 556 34.81 3.26 20.61
CA SER A 556 33.77 2.30 20.31
C SER A 556 32.87 2.80 19.19
N SER A 557 32.41 1.89 18.34
CA SER A 557 31.46 2.16 17.25
C SER A 557 30.39 1.08 17.23
N TYR A 558 29.16 1.46 16.87
CA TYR A 558 28.07 0.55 16.67
C TYR A 558 27.92 0.23 15.19
N CYS A 559 27.54 -1.02 14.86
CA CYS A 559 27.39 -1.50 13.49
C CYS A 559 26.07 -2.25 13.34
N TRP A 560 25.37 -2.04 12.22
CA TRP A 560 24.06 -2.62 11.89
C TRP A 560 24.13 -3.79 10.91
N SER A 561 25.31 -4.04 10.32
CA SER A 561 25.56 -5.16 9.41
C SER A 561 26.92 -5.79 9.64
N ASP A 562 27.10 -7.01 9.07
CA ASP A 562 28.38 -7.71 9.08
C ASP A 562 29.46 -6.90 8.33
N ASP A 563 29.08 -6.29 7.20
CA ASP A 563 30.01 -5.49 6.37
C ASP A 563 30.49 -4.24 7.13
N GLU A 564 29.58 -3.55 7.84
CA GLU A 564 29.96 -2.41 8.70
C GLU A 564 30.88 -2.86 9.84
N ARG A 565 30.56 -3.99 10.49
CA ARG A 565 31.43 -4.57 11.55
C ARG A 565 32.83 -4.84 11.01
N ASP A 566 32.95 -5.50 9.87
CA ASP A 566 34.23 -5.89 9.30
C ASP A 566 35.03 -4.66 8.85
N GLY A 567 34.37 -3.68 8.25
CA GLY A 567 34.96 -2.37 7.92
C GLY A 567 35.47 -1.65 9.16
N GLU A 568 34.70 -1.66 10.25
CA GLU A 568 35.05 -0.98 11.50
C GLU A 568 36.19 -1.71 12.26
N ILE A 569 36.23 -3.03 12.20
CA ILE A 569 37.37 -3.84 12.69
C ILE A 569 38.65 -3.44 11.95
N MET A 570 38.61 -3.34 10.63
CA MET A 570 39.76 -2.89 9.85
C MET A 570 40.18 -1.46 10.18
N ARG A 571 39.21 -0.55 10.31
CA ARG A 571 39.47 0.87 10.63
C ARG A 571 40.13 1.05 12.01
N LEU A 572 39.60 0.39 13.03
CA LEU A 572 40.13 0.49 14.40
C LEU A 572 41.35 -0.42 14.63
N GLY A 573 41.37 -1.57 14.00
CA GLY A 573 42.42 -2.57 14.15
C GLY A 573 43.71 -2.17 13.45
N GLY A 574 43.63 -1.60 12.24
CA GLY A 574 44.79 -1.37 11.38
C GLY A 574 45.55 -2.66 11.12
N ASP A 575 46.84 -2.68 11.42
CA ASP A 575 47.68 -3.86 11.23
C ASP A 575 47.42 -5.01 12.22
N ARG A 576 46.53 -4.81 13.20
CA ARG A 576 46.19 -5.82 14.22
C ARG A 576 44.68 -5.92 14.45
N PRO A 577 43.93 -6.48 13.50
CA PRO A 577 42.46 -6.64 13.62
C PRO A 577 42.02 -7.43 14.87
N GLU A 578 42.83 -8.41 15.28
CA GLU A 578 42.61 -9.25 16.47
C GLU A 578 42.66 -8.50 17.80
N SER A 579 43.15 -7.25 17.81
CA SER A 579 43.19 -6.38 18.99
C SER A 579 41.87 -5.65 19.25
N VAL A 580 40.88 -5.80 18.38
CA VAL A 580 39.58 -5.18 18.43
C VAL A 580 38.58 -6.13 19.08
N GLY A 581 37.95 -5.68 20.15
CA GLY A 581 36.85 -6.43 20.79
C GLY A 581 35.56 -6.21 20.01
N VAL A 582 34.85 -7.31 19.74
CA VAL A 582 33.53 -7.26 19.11
C VAL A 582 32.52 -7.85 20.08
N GLN A 583 31.48 -7.10 20.39
CA GLN A 583 30.32 -7.57 21.13
C GLN A 583 29.16 -7.66 20.16
N ARG A 584 28.50 -8.82 20.08
CA ARG A 584 27.24 -9.02 19.35
C ARG A 584 26.08 -8.88 20.30
N TYR A 585 25.07 -8.11 19.90
CA TYR A 585 23.80 -7.97 20.62
C TYR A 585 22.75 -8.92 20.00
N LYS A 586 22.28 -9.90 20.76
CA LYS A 586 21.20 -10.80 20.34
C LYS A 586 19.84 -10.30 20.83
N GLY A 587 19.82 -9.59 21.95
CA GLY A 587 18.61 -9.04 22.52
C GLY A 587 18.83 -7.65 23.13
N LEU A 588 17.75 -6.88 23.20
CA LEU A 588 17.70 -5.53 23.78
C LEU A 588 18.08 -5.52 25.27
N GLY A 589 17.85 -6.64 25.96
CA GLY A 589 18.24 -6.80 27.37
C GLY A 589 19.74 -6.89 27.61
N GLU A 590 20.56 -7.05 26.58
CA GLU A 590 22.02 -7.05 26.66
C GLU A 590 22.60 -5.62 26.65
N MET A 591 21.81 -4.63 26.25
CA MET A 591 22.18 -3.23 26.29
C MET A 591 21.83 -2.61 27.65
N ASN A 592 22.70 -1.74 28.14
CA ASN A 592 22.32 -0.86 29.25
C ASN A 592 21.46 0.31 28.76
N ALA A 593 20.89 1.08 29.69
CA ALA A 593 19.97 2.16 29.37
C ALA A 593 20.60 3.27 28.51
N GLU A 594 21.87 3.59 28.72
CA GLU A 594 22.63 4.60 27.96
C GLU A 594 22.87 4.12 26.53
N GLN A 595 23.32 2.87 26.35
CA GLN A 595 23.52 2.28 25.03
C GLN A 595 22.21 2.22 24.22
N LEU A 596 21.11 1.83 24.87
CA LEU A 596 19.80 1.77 24.20
C LEU A 596 19.30 3.17 23.82
N TRP A 597 19.54 4.16 24.65
CA TRP A 597 19.27 5.56 24.34
C TRP A 597 20.06 6.02 23.12
N GLU A 598 21.39 5.98 23.20
CA GLU A 598 22.29 6.50 22.16
C GLU A 598 22.08 5.88 20.77
N THR A 599 21.69 4.60 20.71
CA THR A 599 21.63 3.87 19.44
C THR A 599 20.22 3.73 18.87
N THR A 600 19.18 3.72 19.74
CA THR A 600 17.84 3.25 19.33
C THR A 600 16.72 4.21 19.75
N MET A 601 16.90 5.02 20.79
CA MET A 601 15.83 5.86 21.32
C MET A 601 16.05 7.35 21.11
N ASP A 602 17.29 7.82 21.01
CA ASP A 602 17.61 9.23 20.78
C ASP A 602 17.13 9.67 19.38
N PRO A 603 16.21 10.63 19.28
CA PRO A 603 15.70 11.11 18.00
C PRO A 603 16.76 11.62 17.01
N GLU A 604 17.91 12.09 17.51
CA GLU A 604 18.99 12.65 16.68
C GLU A 604 19.88 11.55 16.07
N HIS A 605 19.98 10.37 16.71
CA HIS A 605 20.94 9.33 16.32
C HIS A 605 20.30 8.01 15.90
N ARG A 606 19.03 7.75 16.30
CA ARG A 606 18.33 6.48 16.03
C ARG A 606 17.95 6.32 14.57
N THR A 607 17.89 5.08 14.14
CA THR A 607 17.32 4.71 12.83
C THR A 607 15.97 4.05 13.05
N LEU A 608 14.92 4.61 12.44
CA LEU A 608 13.57 4.04 12.41
C LEU A 608 13.17 3.71 10.98
N LYS A 609 12.62 2.52 10.78
CA LYS A 609 12.01 2.12 9.51
C LYS A 609 10.51 2.35 9.60
N GLN A 610 9.98 3.29 8.83
CA GLN A 610 8.53 3.51 8.73
C GLN A 610 7.89 2.33 8.01
N VAL A 611 6.75 1.87 8.53
CA VAL A 611 5.95 0.82 7.88
C VAL A 611 5.02 1.49 6.89
N THR A 612 5.17 1.16 5.61
CA THR A 612 4.33 1.63 4.52
C THR A 612 3.48 0.50 3.97
N LEU A 613 2.37 0.85 3.35
CA LEU A 613 1.48 -0.07 2.67
C LEU A 613 1.45 0.29 1.18
N ASP A 614 2.28 -0.38 0.39
CA ASP A 614 2.42 -0.10 -1.05
C ASP A 614 1.30 -0.80 -1.85
N SER A 615 1.00 -2.06 -1.51
CA SER A 615 -0.11 -2.83 -2.05
C SER A 615 -0.87 -3.52 -0.91
N ALA A 616 -2.14 -3.14 -0.71
CA ALA A 616 -3.00 -3.76 0.29
C ALA A 616 -3.31 -5.22 -0.07
N ALA A 617 -3.44 -5.52 -1.37
CA ALA A 617 -3.70 -6.87 -1.87
C ALA A 617 -2.54 -7.81 -1.57
N GLU A 618 -1.31 -7.39 -1.89
CA GLU A 618 -0.13 -8.21 -1.65
C GLU A 618 0.15 -8.37 -0.15
N ALA A 619 -0.03 -7.31 0.64
CA ALA A 619 0.10 -7.40 2.09
C ALA A 619 -0.91 -8.38 2.69
N ASP A 620 -2.19 -8.35 2.25
CA ASP A 620 -3.21 -9.29 2.69
C ASP A 620 -2.82 -10.73 2.34
N ARG A 621 -2.38 -10.97 1.11
CA ARG A 621 -1.91 -12.29 0.65
C ARG A 621 -0.74 -12.80 1.50
N ILE A 622 0.25 -11.96 1.77
CA ILE A 622 1.43 -12.32 2.57
C ILE A 622 1.04 -12.62 4.02
N PHE A 623 0.24 -11.76 4.65
CA PHE A 623 -0.22 -12.01 6.03
C PHE A 623 -1.06 -13.29 6.14
N SER A 624 -1.98 -13.53 5.21
CA SER A 624 -2.78 -14.76 5.18
C SER A 624 -1.92 -16.01 4.96
N MET A 625 -0.94 -15.94 4.07
CA MET A 625 -0.02 -17.06 3.80
C MET A 625 0.89 -17.35 4.99
N LEU A 626 1.50 -16.32 5.59
CA LEU A 626 2.48 -16.51 6.67
C LEU A 626 1.80 -16.80 8.02
N MET A 627 0.68 -16.15 8.31
CA MET A 627 0.04 -16.13 9.62
C MET A 627 -1.29 -16.91 9.65
N GLY A 628 -1.84 -17.29 8.50
CA GLY A 628 -3.08 -18.06 8.36
C GLY A 628 -2.97 -19.53 8.77
N ASP A 629 -4.06 -20.28 8.68
CA ASP A 629 -4.12 -21.70 9.08
C ASP A 629 -3.47 -22.64 8.07
N GLU A 630 -3.47 -22.27 6.78
CA GLU A 630 -2.93 -23.10 5.71
C GLU A 630 -1.41 -23.30 5.82
N VAL A 631 -0.99 -24.56 5.95
CA VAL A 631 0.43 -24.93 6.08
C VAL A 631 1.14 -25.07 4.73
N PRO A 632 0.55 -25.71 3.70
CA PRO A 632 1.24 -25.96 2.44
C PRO A 632 1.75 -24.70 1.74
N PRO A 633 0.98 -23.61 1.58
CA PRO A 633 1.46 -22.39 0.93
C PRO A 633 2.62 -21.73 1.69
N ARG A 634 2.54 -21.71 3.03
CA ARG A 634 3.61 -21.17 3.89
C ARG A 634 4.89 -21.99 3.76
N ARG A 635 4.77 -23.33 3.71
CA ARG A 635 5.89 -24.22 3.51
C ARG A 635 6.58 -23.98 2.16
N ALA A 636 5.79 -23.92 1.09
CA ALA A 636 6.30 -23.64 -0.25
C ALA A 636 7.01 -22.29 -0.32
N PHE A 637 6.47 -21.26 0.32
CA PHE A 637 7.11 -19.94 0.42
C PHE A 637 8.46 -20.02 1.16
N ILE A 638 8.51 -20.72 2.29
CA ILE A 638 9.75 -20.88 3.08
C ILE A 638 10.80 -21.64 2.25
N GLU A 639 10.42 -22.73 1.58
CA GLU A 639 11.32 -23.52 0.74
C GLU A 639 11.88 -22.70 -0.44
N ALA A 640 11.05 -21.91 -1.11
CA ALA A 640 11.46 -21.05 -2.22
C ALA A 640 12.41 -19.91 -1.79
N ASN A 641 12.24 -19.38 -0.56
CA ASN A 641 12.99 -18.23 -0.07
C ASN A 641 14.10 -18.61 0.92
N ALA A 642 14.30 -19.89 1.24
CA ALA A 642 15.27 -20.34 2.23
C ALA A 642 16.70 -19.86 1.91
N LYS A 643 17.07 -19.79 0.63
CA LYS A 643 18.39 -19.31 0.18
C LYS A 643 18.70 -17.84 0.52
N TYR A 644 17.66 -17.04 0.76
CA TYR A 644 17.82 -15.63 1.14
C TYR A 644 17.77 -15.40 2.64
N ALA A 645 17.42 -16.42 3.41
CA ALA A 645 17.33 -16.33 4.86
C ALA A 645 18.73 -16.27 5.48
N LYS A 646 19.03 -15.17 6.15
CA LYS A 646 20.19 -15.07 7.05
C LYS A 646 19.77 -15.65 8.39
N ILE A 647 19.98 -16.94 8.58
CA ILE A 647 19.64 -17.64 9.83
C ILE A 647 20.88 -17.66 10.70
N ASP A 648 20.74 -17.18 11.93
CA ASP A 648 21.72 -17.31 12.97
C ASP A 648 21.53 -18.71 13.61
N VAL A 649 22.40 -19.66 13.24
CA VAL A 649 22.40 -21.03 13.76
C VAL A 649 23.40 -21.13 14.89
#